data_e04bf31c7ca9fb15764a8ad718c83e3d
#
_entry.id   e04bf31c7ca9fb15764a8ad718c83e3d
#
_cell.length_a   1.000
_cell.length_b   1.000
_cell.length_c   1.000
_cell.angle_alpha   90.00
_cell.angle_beta   90.00
_cell.angle_gamma   90.00
#
_symmetry.space_group_name_H-M   'P 1'
#
loop_
_entity.id
_entity.type
_entity.pdbx_description
1 polymer ?
#
loop_
_entity_poly.entity_id
_entity_poly.type
_entity_poly.pdbx_seq_one_letter_code
_entity_poly.pdbx_strand_id
1 'polypeptide(L)'
;MLSLVLALTAAKPTVDVDTILREMTDLRLLAQRPDPWYRYRQWTSYDRNMANDPYANGDAGQFLRTEEHDGRQERVMADAKGPGAMVRLWSANPVGTIRFYFDGETKPRIETDMAALLSGKNPMFPEPFSYMASRGANLYFPMPYAQGLKVTWEGPSDVAIYYAVGTREYMPGTRVTTFVPASLGKAQRAIDAAARGLVPVTPNAPLSGGTVPAGGVLEAKFDSSLGGELYDFAVKVDATDDKAKPWEDPTQAHNVLRKLRVRMSFDGETTVDVPLGDFFGSAVGVTPFESLPISVKRDGTMVARWSMPFRRNARVWIENGNAEPVALSMRAQKRVRLFTPGTYLFHARWHSQTRSTRPMYDYTYADVKGEGRFVGVGLQVSNPVAAWWGEGDEKVSVDGEAFPSLFGTGTEDYFGYAWCDPTPFSRPYHAQPPTPNLGNMGQTQNSRYHIVDDVPFKTAVRFDMEAWHWADVACTYATTAYWYARPGTTLSEDPDPKTLLIPDAPLPKPVAGALEGEDLKWTVTGGFTEIQSGFPQLSGQRQFWWREPKVGAVATTAIRVPAAGRYEVFANLGFARDYGRFSVQVGSFPPKEMDFHQPDLEWKLASLGTFDLPVGETVVRFRALEANPKSLKGMSMLGVDYFLLEKR
;
A
#
# COMPACT_ATOMS: atom_id res chain seq x y z
N MET A 1 -44.38 29.68 39.16
CA MET A 1 -43.57 28.46 39.23
C MET A 1 -42.41 28.60 38.23
N LEU A 2 -41.23 28.91 38.73
CA LEU A 2 -40.01 29.00 37.90
C LEU A 2 -39.47 27.60 37.74
N SER A 3 -39.55 27.02 36.56
CA SER A 3 -38.89 25.74 36.24
C SER A 3 -37.39 25.99 36.04
N LEU A 4 -36.62 25.59 37.01
CA LEU A 4 -35.17 25.57 36.94
C LEU A 4 -34.74 24.40 36.02
N VAL A 5 -34.42 24.68 34.77
CA VAL A 5 -33.80 23.70 33.87
C VAL A 5 -32.32 23.59 34.28
N LEU A 6 -32.00 22.58 35.10
CA LEU A 6 -30.63 22.15 35.33
C LEU A 6 -30.10 21.56 34.00
N ALA A 7 -29.33 22.37 33.25
CA ALA A 7 -28.49 21.84 32.21
C ALA A 7 -27.37 21.04 32.87
N LEU A 8 -27.53 19.72 32.98
CA LEU A 8 -26.41 18.83 33.24
C LEU A 8 -25.39 19.01 32.08
N THR A 9 -24.39 19.80 32.30
CA THR A 9 -23.20 19.81 31.41
C THR A 9 -22.52 18.46 31.60
N ALA A 10 -22.80 17.53 30.68
CA ALA A 10 -22.04 16.29 30.61
C ALA A 10 -20.55 16.66 30.57
N ALA A 11 -19.75 16.06 31.46
CA ALA A 11 -18.31 16.27 31.47
C ALA A 11 -17.78 15.96 30.05
N LYS A 12 -17.00 16.89 29.46
CA LYS A 12 -16.41 16.67 28.15
C LYS A 12 -15.63 15.35 28.19
N PRO A 13 -15.79 14.46 27.19
CA PRO A 13 -15.07 13.20 27.16
C PRO A 13 -13.57 13.45 27.20
N THR A 14 -12.85 12.65 27.97
CA THR A 14 -11.40 12.67 28.01
C THR A 14 -10.87 11.75 26.93
N VAL A 15 -9.98 12.24 26.10
CA VAL A 15 -9.26 11.42 25.11
C VAL A 15 -8.09 10.74 25.82
N ASP A 16 -8.03 9.44 25.71
CA ASP A 16 -6.95 8.59 26.24
C ASP A 16 -6.64 7.45 25.26
N VAL A 17 -5.69 6.60 25.60
CA VAL A 17 -5.31 5.43 24.77
C VAL A 17 -6.51 4.52 24.51
N ASP A 18 -7.32 4.22 25.54
CA ASP A 18 -8.47 3.32 25.43
C ASP A 18 -9.52 3.87 24.46
N THR A 19 -9.74 5.18 24.46
CA THR A 19 -10.67 5.86 23.54
C THR A 19 -10.23 5.68 22.10
N ILE A 20 -8.97 5.95 21.79
CA ILE A 20 -8.46 5.89 20.41
C ILE A 20 -8.30 4.42 19.96
N LEU A 21 -7.91 3.49 20.84
CA LEU A 21 -7.87 2.06 20.50
C LEU A 21 -9.25 1.51 20.05
N ARG A 22 -10.34 2.00 20.63
CA ARG A 22 -11.70 1.65 20.16
C ARG A 22 -11.99 2.22 18.78
N GLU A 23 -11.53 3.44 18.49
CA GLU A 23 -11.68 4.06 17.18
C GLU A 23 -10.91 3.32 16.08
N MET A 24 -9.84 2.61 16.40
CA MET A 24 -9.07 1.82 15.44
C MET A 24 -9.87 0.73 14.73
N THR A 25 -10.96 0.25 15.36
CA THR A 25 -11.70 -0.92 14.85
C THR A 25 -13.19 -0.70 14.69
N ASP A 26 -13.76 0.35 15.28
CA ASP A 26 -15.19 0.66 15.17
C ASP A 26 -15.47 1.61 13.99
N LEU A 27 -15.64 1.04 12.79
CA LEU A 27 -15.94 1.80 11.57
C LEU A 27 -17.22 2.65 11.67
N ARG A 28 -18.10 2.40 12.65
CA ARG A 28 -19.32 3.22 12.86
C ARG A 28 -18.97 4.63 13.30
N LEU A 29 -17.85 4.79 13.98
CA LEU A 29 -17.41 6.11 14.46
C LEU A 29 -16.99 7.03 13.32
N LEU A 30 -16.57 6.48 12.19
CA LEU A 30 -16.26 7.26 10.98
C LEU A 30 -17.50 7.93 10.37
N ALA A 31 -18.66 7.30 10.53
CA ALA A 31 -19.95 7.83 10.06
C ALA A 31 -20.57 8.88 11.02
N GLN A 32 -19.77 9.43 11.92
CA GLN A 32 -20.15 10.49 12.85
C GLN A 32 -19.16 11.65 12.79
N ARG A 33 -19.68 12.84 13.02
CA ARG A 33 -18.84 14.00 13.27
C ARG A 33 -17.91 13.72 14.44
N PRO A 34 -16.59 13.98 14.29
CA PRO A 34 -15.67 13.79 15.40
C PRO A 34 -16.04 14.64 16.62
N ASP A 35 -16.05 14.01 17.80
CA ASP A 35 -16.22 14.72 19.06
C ASP A 35 -15.28 14.10 20.12
N PRO A 36 -14.22 14.81 20.52
CA PRO A 36 -13.84 16.18 20.11
C PRO A 36 -13.39 16.28 18.65
N TRP A 37 -13.62 17.44 18.02
CA TRP A 37 -13.11 17.73 16.69
C TRP A 37 -11.59 17.82 16.70
N TYR A 38 -10.94 17.34 15.63
CA TYR A 38 -9.49 17.45 15.43
C TYR A 38 -9.16 17.74 13.97
N ARG A 39 -7.93 18.20 13.75
CA ARG A 39 -7.25 18.19 12.45
C ARG A 39 -6.27 17.04 12.43
N TYR A 40 -6.19 16.30 11.34
CA TYR A 40 -5.09 15.38 11.10
C TYR A 40 -3.95 16.11 10.39
N ARG A 41 -2.74 15.95 10.91
CA ARG A 41 -1.53 16.53 10.33
C ARG A 41 -0.45 15.47 10.20
N GLN A 42 0.34 15.58 9.11
CA GLN A 42 1.47 14.72 8.85
C GLN A 42 2.77 15.52 8.88
N TRP A 43 3.81 14.92 9.47
CA TRP A 43 5.17 15.42 9.53
C TRP A 43 6.05 14.43 8.78
N THR A 44 6.68 14.86 7.69
CA THR A 44 7.43 13.97 6.80
C THR A 44 8.80 14.54 6.45
N SER A 45 9.58 13.71 5.80
CA SER A 45 10.87 14.10 5.24
C SER A 45 10.77 14.70 3.84
N TYR A 46 9.62 15.25 3.42
CA TYR A 46 9.44 15.84 2.08
C TYR A 46 10.53 16.88 1.75
N ASP A 47 10.88 17.04 0.47
CA ASP A 47 11.90 18.00 0.02
C ASP A 47 11.48 19.45 0.31
N ARG A 48 12.26 20.15 1.13
CA ARG A 48 12.01 21.55 1.51
C ARG A 48 12.30 22.54 0.37
N ASN A 49 12.93 22.12 -0.75
CA ASN A 49 13.23 22.95 -1.91
C ASN A 49 12.06 23.06 -2.90
N MET A 50 10.94 22.45 -2.64
CA MET A 50 9.75 22.50 -3.49
C MET A 50 9.24 23.92 -3.80
N ALA A 51 9.70 24.95 -3.08
CA ALA A 51 9.41 26.33 -3.43
C ALA A 51 9.99 26.76 -4.79
N ASN A 52 11.04 26.07 -5.26
CA ASN A 52 11.72 26.32 -6.52
C ASN A 52 11.33 25.30 -7.60
N ASP A 53 11.00 24.09 -7.21
CA ASP A 53 10.53 23.00 -8.06
C ASP A 53 9.39 22.28 -7.37
N PRO A 54 8.12 22.40 -7.84
CA PRO A 54 6.96 21.79 -7.18
C PRO A 54 6.97 20.24 -7.22
N TYR A 55 7.89 19.63 -7.95
CA TYR A 55 8.10 18.19 -8.06
C TYR A 55 9.51 17.78 -7.61
N ALA A 56 10.12 18.57 -6.73
CA ALA A 56 11.41 18.24 -6.12
C ALA A 56 11.31 16.94 -5.33
N ASN A 57 12.30 16.05 -5.49
CA ASN A 57 12.32 14.70 -4.93
C ASN A 57 13.61 14.46 -4.12
N GLY A 58 13.94 15.39 -3.24
CA GLY A 58 15.07 15.31 -2.32
C GLY A 58 14.69 14.91 -0.91
N ASP A 59 13.71 14.00 -0.74
CA ASP A 59 13.03 13.69 0.52
C ASP A 59 13.89 12.95 1.54
N ALA A 60 15.00 12.39 1.09
CA ALA A 60 15.89 11.63 1.95
C ALA A 60 16.52 12.48 3.04
N GLY A 61 16.29 12.13 4.31
CA GLY A 61 16.99 12.76 5.44
C GLY A 61 16.62 14.20 5.72
N GLN A 62 15.47 14.67 5.26
CA GLN A 62 14.94 15.99 5.61
C GLN A 62 14.31 15.97 7.01
N PHE A 63 14.68 16.94 7.83
CA PHE A 63 14.17 17.08 9.20
C PHE A 63 13.75 18.52 9.47
N LEU A 64 12.95 18.74 10.51
CA LEU A 64 12.55 20.09 10.91
C LEU A 64 13.76 20.92 11.35
N ARG A 65 14.67 20.31 12.11
CA ARG A 65 15.92 20.88 12.64
C ARG A 65 16.75 19.80 13.34
N THR A 66 17.99 20.14 13.68
CA THR A 66 18.84 19.34 14.57
C THR A 66 18.98 20.06 15.91
N GLU A 67 18.88 19.33 17.01
CA GLU A 67 19.05 19.81 18.38
C GLU A 67 20.20 19.08 19.06
N GLU A 68 20.99 19.79 19.90
CA GLU A 68 21.93 19.14 20.78
C GLU A 68 21.22 18.80 22.09
N HIS A 69 21.35 17.57 22.56
CA HIS A 69 20.72 17.09 23.77
C HIS A 69 21.64 16.10 24.51
N ASP A 70 22.09 16.44 25.70
CA ASP A 70 22.99 15.61 26.51
C ASP A 70 24.25 15.13 25.74
N GLY A 71 24.86 16.00 24.91
CA GLY A 71 26.06 15.70 24.14
C GLY A 71 25.84 14.88 22.87
N ARG A 72 24.59 14.66 22.42
CA ARG A 72 24.22 13.98 21.17
C ARG A 72 23.44 14.90 20.25
N GLN A 73 23.50 14.63 18.94
CA GLN A 73 22.76 15.38 17.93
C GLN A 73 21.46 14.62 17.60
N GLU A 74 20.32 15.21 17.95
CA GLU A 74 19.00 14.67 17.66
C GLU A 74 18.33 15.44 16.52
N ARG A 75 17.88 14.73 15.49
CA ARG A 75 17.16 15.31 14.35
C ARG A 75 15.67 15.24 14.61
N VAL A 76 14.98 16.39 14.59
CA VAL A 76 13.57 16.50 14.93
C VAL A 76 12.72 16.11 13.73
N MET A 77 11.98 15.02 13.87
CA MET A 77 11.03 14.49 12.85
C MET A 77 9.68 15.19 12.97
N ALA A 78 9.16 15.36 14.18
CA ALA A 78 7.89 16.01 14.47
C ALA A 78 7.96 16.84 15.75
N ASP A 79 7.22 17.95 15.78
CA ASP A 79 7.10 18.85 16.94
C ASP A 79 5.66 19.37 17.03
N ALA A 80 4.77 18.50 17.50
CA ALA A 80 3.33 18.71 17.50
C ALA A 80 2.87 19.40 18.79
N LYS A 81 2.07 20.45 18.66
CA LYS A 81 1.41 21.12 19.78
C LYS A 81 0.13 20.38 20.16
N GLY A 82 -0.11 20.28 21.48
CA GLY A 82 -1.30 19.64 22.04
C GLY A 82 -2.45 20.61 22.33
N PRO A 83 -3.61 20.02 22.72
CA PRO A 83 -3.85 18.60 22.95
C PRO A 83 -3.92 17.79 21.65
N GLY A 84 -3.35 16.57 21.66
CA GLY A 84 -3.26 15.76 20.44
C GLY A 84 -3.02 14.27 20.69
N ALA A 85 -2.80 13.53 19.61
CA ALA A 85 -2.35 12.14 19.65
C ALA A 85 -1.56 11.79 18.39
N MET A 86 -0.39 11.17 18.52
CA MET A 86 0.21 10.46 17.41
C MET A 86 -0.59 9.17 17.17
N VAL A 87 -0.92 8.89 15.92
CA VAL A 87 -1.74 7.73 15.56
C VAL A 87 -1.13 6.88 14.45
N ARG A 88 -0.10 7.40 13.77
CA ARG A 88 0.66 6.69 12.74
C ARG A 88 2.13 7.10 12.77
N LEU A 89 3.01 6.13 12.56
CA LEU A 89 4.41 6.35 12.19
C LEU A 89 4.78 5.35 11.11
N TRP A 90 5.38 5.85 10.04
CA TRP A 90 5.88 5.04 8.93
C TRP A 90 7.34 5.43 8.62
N SER A 91 8.13 4.48 8.12
CA SER A 91 9.46 4.74 7.58
C SER A 91 9.89 3.69 6.55
N ALA A 92 10.61 4.14 5.51
CA ALA A 92 11.57 3.33 4.78
C ALA A 92 12.95 3.46 5.44
N ASN A 93 13.74 2.41 5.51
CA ASN A 93 15.04 2.37 6.22
C ASN A 93 14.97 2.73 7.73
N PRO A 94 14.14 2.08 8.53
CA PRO A 94 14.01 2.38 9.95
C PRO A 94 15.26 1.90 10.72
N VAL A 95 16.30 2.72 10.80
CA VAL A 95 17.54 2.45 11.51
C VAL A 95 17.79 3.51 12.59
N GLY A 96 18.67 3.22 13.54
CA GLY A 96 19.05 4.16 14.59
C GLY A 96 18.07 4.25 15.75
N THR A 97 18.20 5.25 16.58
CA THR A 97 17.42 5.46 17.79
C THR A 97 16.35 6.50 17.56
N ILE A 98 15.10 6.18 17.91
CA ILE A 98 13.97 7.11 17.94
C ILE A 98 13.58 7.44 19.37
N ARG A 99 13.26 8.71 19.63
CA ARG A 99 12.87 9.21 20.95
C ARG A 99 11.57 9.99 20.90
N PHE A 100 10.78 9.84 21.97
CA PHE A 100 9.50 10.55 22.12
C PHE A 100 9.50 11.34 23.42
N TYR A 101 9.31 12.65 23.31
CA TYR A 101 9.21 13.61 24.42
C TYR A 101 7.78 14.12 24.48
N PHE A 102 7.13 13.94 25.62
CA PHE A 102 5.75 14.37 25.83
C PHE A 102 5.68 15.62 26.70
N ASP A 103 4.76 16.50 26.40
CA ASP A 103 4.36 17.64 27.27
C ASP A 103 5.51 18.51 27.74
N GLY A 104 6.54 18.71 26.92
CA GLY A 104 7.68 19.54 27.24
C GLY A 104 8.75 18.85 28.11
N GLU A 105 8.71 17.54 28.23
CA GLU A 105 9.78 16.79 28.94
C GLU A 105 11.16 17.06 28.34
N THR A 106 12.16 17.13 29.21
CA THR A 106 13.58 17.27 28.82
C THR A 106 14.28 15.93 28.65
N LYS A 107 13.69 14.83 29.13
CA LYS A 107 14.17 13.47 28.92
C LYS A 107 13.14 12.67 28.09
N PRO A 108 13.58 11.83 27.17
CA PRO A 108 12.63 11.06 26.37
C PRO A 108 11.87 10.07 27.26
N ARG A 109 10.55 10.02 27.10
CA ARG A 109 9.70 9.03 27.78
C ARG A 109 9.82 7.66 27.15
N ILE A 110 10.10 7.63 25.85
CA ILE A 110 10.42 6.43 25.08
C ILE A 110 11.71 6.70 24.33
N GLU A 111 12.66 5.78 24.45
CA GLU A 111 13.88 5.72 23.67
C GLU A 111 14.08 4.27 23.24
N THR A 112 14.18 4.02 21.95
CA THR A 112 14.25 2.64 21.43
C THR A 112 14.86 2.60 20.02
N ASP A 113 15.30 1.41 19.62
CA ASP A 113 15.69 1.13 18.23
C ASP A 113 14.47 1.29 17.30
N MET A 114 14.63 2.08 16.24
CA MET A 114 13.55 2.41 15.31
C MET A 114 13.09 1.19 14.50
N ALA A 115 14.01 0.31 14.10
CA ALA A 115 13.66 -0.89 13.35
C ALA A 115 12.84 -1.87 14.23
N ALA A 116 13.22 -2.05 15.48
CA ALA A 116 12.46 -2.87 16.41
C ALA A 116 11.06 -2.29 16.65
N LEU A 117 10.97 -0.96 16.83
CA LEU A 117 9.70 -0.26 17.06
C LEU A 117 8.69 -0.49 15.92
N LEU A 118 9.15 -0.41 14.66
CA LEU A 118 8.29 -0.39 13.47
C LEU A 118 8.11 -1.77 12.81
N SER A 119 8.72 -2.83 13.33
CA SER A 119 8.65 -4.18 12.75
C SER A 119 7.85 -5.19 13.56
N GLY A 120 7.15 -4.77 14.62
CA GLY A 120 6.43 -5.65 15.53
C GLY A 120 7.32 -6.39 16.54
N LYS A 121 8.64 -6.14 16.53
CA LYS A 121 9.61 -6.79 17.43
C LYS A 121 9.72 -6.11 18.80
N ASN A 122 9.26 -4.86 18.93
CA ASN A 122 9.23 -4.16 20.20
C ASN A 122 8.04 -4.69 21.03
N PRO A 123 8.27 -5.22 22.26
CA PRO A 123 7.20 -5.80 23.07
C PRO A 123 6.13 -4.78 23.52
N MET A 124 6.42 -3.49 23.48
CA MET A 124 5.45 -2.43 23.76
C MET A 124 4.40 -2.30 22.66
N PHE A 125 4.79 -2.54 21.41
CA PHE A 125 3.92 -2.39 20.22
C PHE A 125 4.06 -3.59 19.28
N PRO A 126 3.60 -4.78 19.69
CA PRO A 126 3.68 -5.98 18.85
C PRO A 126 2.70 -5.92 17.67
N GLU A 127 2.77 -6.87 16.74
CA GLU A 127 1.70 -7.08 15.77
C GLU A 127 0.34 -7.27 16.48
N PRO A 128 -0.73 -6.76 15.92
CA PRO A 128 -0.91 -6.12 14.61
C PRO A 128 -0.73 -4.59 14.61
N PHE A 129 -0.23 -3.98 15.68
CA PHE A 129 -0.07 -2.52 15.77
C PHE A 129 1.18 -2.02 15.04
N SER A 130 2.23 -2.83 14.98
CA SER A 130 3.48 -2.53 14.29
C SER A 130 3.88 -3.70 13.40
N TYR A 131 4.31 -3.42 12.17
CA TYR A 131 4.61 -4.46 11.17
C TYR A 131 5.35 -3.91 9.95
N MET A 132 5.98 -4.83 9.22
CA MET A 132 6.52 -4.58 7.89
C MET A 132 5.47 -4.89 6.80
N ALA A 133 5.42 -4.07 5.76
CA ALA A 133 4.64 -4.27 4.54
C ALA A 133 5.52 -3.94 3.34
N SER A 134 5.96 -4.95 2.60
CA SER A 134 6.83 -4.81 1.41
C SER A 134 7.87 -3.70 1.58
N ARG A 135 8.77 -3.90 2.55
CA ARG A 135 9.88 -3.01 2.95
C ARG A 135 9.47 -1.70 3.64
N GLY A 136 8.20 -1.34 3.69
CA GLY A 136 7.70 -0.22 4.51
C GLY A 136 7.43 -0.66 5.95
N ALA A 137 7.92 0.10 6.92
CA ALA A 137 7.78 -0.18 8.33
C ALA A 137 6.70 0.72 8.96
N ASN A 138 5.74 0.13 9.66
CA ASN A 138 4.52 0.81 10.09
C ASN A 138 4.25 0.62 11.59
N LEU A 139 3.72 1.68 12.22
CA LEU A 139 3.17 1.66 13.57
C LEU A 139 1.84 2.42 13.59
N TYR A 140 0.77 1.76 14.03
CA TYR A 140 -0.57 2.33 14.21
C TYR A 140 -1.01 2.16 15.66
N PHE A 141 -0.21 2.61 16.62
CA PHE A 141 -0.59 2.63 18.04
C PHE A 141 -0.77 4.06 18.53
N PRO A 142 -1.90 4.40 19.17
CA PRO A 142 -2.17 5.77 19.58
C PRO A 142 -1.34 6.18 20.81
N MET A 143 -0.69 7.34 20.70
CA MET A 143 0.05 7.98 21.78
C MET A 143 -0.50 9.41 22.03
N PRO A 144 -1.53 9.58 22.85
CA PRO A 144 -2.09 10.90 23.16
C PRO A 144 -1.14 11.74 24.01
N TYR A 145 -1.24 13.07 23.88
CA TYR A 145 -0.46 14.06 24.62
C TYR A 145 -1.31 15.30 24.94
N ALA A 146 -1.14 15.85 26.14
CA ALA A 146 -1.96 16.98 26.59
C ALA A 146 -1.44 18.34 26.10
N GLN A 147 -0.12 18.52 26.06
CA GLN A 147 0.51 19.80 25.71
C GLN A 147 1.35 19.72 24.44
N GLY A 148 2.02 18.61 24.18
CA GLY A 148 2.84 18.45 22.97
C GLY A 148 3.53 17.12 22.87
N LEU A 149 3.99 16.82 21.66
CA LEU A 149 4.81 15.65 21.34
C LEU A 149 5.95 16.07 20.41
N LYS A 150 7.19 15.84 20.85
CA LYS A 150 8.37 15.94 20.00
C LYS A 150 8.91 14.53 19.73
N VAL A 151 9.14 14.23 18.45
CA VAL A 151 9.75 12.98 18.00
C VAL A 151 11.09 13.30 17.37
N THR A 152 12.15 12.64 17.84
CA THR A 152 13.51 12.84 17.33
C THR A 152 14.13 11.54 16.88
N TRP A 153 15.11 11.64 16.00
CA TRP A 153 15.87 10.53 15.48
C TRP A 153 17.38 10.79 15.59
N GLU A 154 18.14 9.76 15.93
CA GLU A 154 19.59 9.72 15.91
C GLU A 154 20.06 8.47 15.19
N GLY A 155 20.87 8.62 14.17
CA GLY A 155 21.40 7.50 13.39
C GLY A 155 22.52 7.90 12.45
N PRO A 156 23.02 6.94 11.63
CA PRO A 156 24.12 7.18 10.70
C PRO A 156 23.81 8.32 9.73
N SER A 157 24.79 9.15 9.44
CA SER A 157 24.64 10.31 8.55
C SER A 157 24.57 9.94 7.07
N ASP A 158 25.02 8.72 6.74
CA ASP A 158 25.09 8.18 5.37
C ASP A 158 23.88 7.33 5.00
N VAL A 159 22.88 7.25 5.89
CA VAL A 159 21.63 6.50 5.62
C VAL A 159 20.54 7.47 5.16
N ALA A 160 19.98 7.19 4.00
CA ALA A 160 18.75 7.82 3.54
C ALA A 160 17.57 7.32 4.39
N ILE A 161 16.96 8.19 5.18
CA ILE A 161 15.75 7.88 5.93
C ILE A 161 14.58 8.68 5.39
N TYR A 162 13.47 7.98 5.15
CA TYR A 162 12.17 8.56 4.81
C TYR A 162 11.21 8.24 5.94
N TYR A 163 10.36 9.18 6.30
CA TYR A 163 9.42 8.99 7.40
C TYR A 163 8.15 9.81 7.27
N ALA A 164 7.08 9.32 7.91
CA ALA A 164 5.83 10.03 8.10
C ALA A 164 5.31 9.81 9.52
N VAL A 165 5.16 10.90 10.29
CA VAL A 165 4.55 10.93 11.62
C VAL A 165 3.18 11.58 11.52
N GLY A 166 2.12 10.82 11.77
CA GLY A 166 0.74 11.28 11.70
C GLY A 166 0.18 11.63 13.08
N THR A 167 -0.34 12.85 13.22
CA THR A 167 -0.88 13.35 14.49
C THR A 167 -2.30 13.88 14.33
N ARG A 168 -3.16 13.64 15.33
CA ARG A 168 -4.42 14.37 15.52
C ARG A 168 -4.14 15.58 16.42
N GLU A 169 -4.54 16.76 15.97
CA GLU A 169 -4.52 18.00 16.74
C GLU A 169 -5.95 18.30 17.17
N TYR A 170 -6.29 18.08 18.44
CA TYR A 170 -7.62 18.36 18.98
C TYR A 170 -7.85 19.85 19.20
N MET A 171 -9.13 20.25 19.18
CA MET A 171 -9.51 21.63 19.49
C MET A 171 -9.04 22.04 20.90
N PRO A 172 -8.61 23.30 21.08
CA PRO A 172 -8.23 23.83 22.39
C PRO A 172 -9.30 23.58 23.45
N GLY A 173 -8.87 23.19 24.64
CA GLY A 173 -9.74 22.82 25.76
C GLY A 173 -10.27 21.39 25.74
N THR A 174 -9.86 20.57 24.78
CA THR A 174 -10.05 19.11 24.84
C THR A 174 -9.20 18.53 25.96
N ARG A 175 -9.79 17.70 26.82
CA ARG A 175 -9.02 16.98 27.83
C ARG A 175 -8.37 15.75 27.23
N VAL A 176 -7.06 15.64 27.38
CA VAL A 176 -6.28 14.50 26.91
C VAL A 176 -5.45 13.96 28.06
N THR A 177 -5.49 12.65 28.26
CA THR A 177 -4.59 11.95 29.18
C THR A 177 -3.36 11.52 28.41
N THR A 178 -2.21 12.10 28.76
CA THR A 178 -0.95 11.83 28.08
C THR A 178 -0.53 10.37 28.24
N PHE A 179 -0.05 9.79 27.16
CA PHE A 179 0.46 8.42 27.10
C PHE A 179 1.62 8.19 28.08
N VAL A 180 1.54 7.10 28.83
CA VAL A 180 2.59 6.64 29.74
C VAL A 180 2.80 5.14 29.53
N PRO A 181 4.00 4.66 29.13
CA PRO A 181 4.26 3.23 28.93
C PRO A 181 3.85 2.34 30.10
N ALA A 182 4.10 2.78 31.33
CA ALA A 182 3.70 2.05 32.54
C ALA A 182 2.17 1.86 32.69
N SER A 183 1.35 2.64 31.97
CA SER A 183 -0.11 2.50 31.98
C SER A 183 -0.65 1.41 31.03
N LEU A 184 0.17 0.86 30.13
CA LEU A 184 -0.26 -0.15 29.15
C LEU A 184 -0.91 -1.38 29.80
N GLY A 185 -0.42 -1.81 30.96
CA GLY A 185 -1.04 -2.90 31.72
C GLY A 185 -2.49 -2.60 32.15
N LYS A 186 -2.85 -1.32 32.37
CA LYS A 186 -4.24 -0.92 32.67
C LYS A 186 -5.10 -0.92 31.40
N ALA A 187 -4.51 -0.58 30.26
CA ALA A 187 -5.16 -0.55 28.95
C ALA A 187 -5.20 -1.94 28.27
N GLN A 188 -4.67 -3.00 28.89
CA GLN A 188 -4.51 -4.32 28.24
C GLN A 188 -5.78 -4.87 27.63
N ARG A 189 -6.93 -4.70 28.28
CA ARG A 189 -8.22 -5.14 27.73
C ARG A 189 -8.58 -4.41 26.43
N ALA A 190 -8.31 -3.11 26.36
CA ALA A 190 -8.58 -2.31 25.17
C ALA A 190 -7.58 -2.67 24.06
N ILE A 191 -6.31 -2.90 24.39
CA ILE A 191 -5.27 -3.36 23.47
C ILE A 191 -5.67 -4.72 22.86
N ASP A 192 -6.03 -5.70 23.69
CA ASP A 192 -6.47 -7.01 23.22
C ASP A 192 -7.74 -6.94 22.36
N ALA A 193 -8.68 -6.07 22.71
CA ALA A 193 -9.89 -5.86 21.93
C ALA A 193 -9.57 -5.23 20.56
N ALA A 194 -8.71 -4.22 20.53
CA ALA A 194 -8.25 -3.60 19.29
C ALA A 194 -7.47 -4.60 18.42
N ALA A 195 -6.55 -5.36 18.99
CA ALA A 195 -5.79 -6.38 18.25
C ALA A 195 -6.70 -7.42 17.59
N ARG A 196 -7.71 -7.91 18.32
CA ARG A 196 -8.72 -8.82 17.72
C ARG A 196 -9.59 -8.12 16.69
N GLY A 197 -9.97 -6.87 16.92
CA GLY A 197 -10.82 -6.09 16.02
C GLY A 197 -10.13 -5.70 14.70
N LEU A 198 -8.79 -5.65 14.68
CA LEU A 198 -8.00 -5.41 13.47
C LEU A 198 -7.98 -6.61 12.51
N VAL A 199 -8.36 -7.80 12.98
CA VAL A 199 -8.54 -8.97 12.12
C VAL A 199 -9.96 -8.94 11.53
N PRO A 200 -10.12 -8.81 10.20
CA PRO A 200 -11.43 -8.70 9.59
C PRO A 200 -12.23 -9.99 9.73
N VAL A 201 -13.46 -9.88 10.21
CA VAL A 201 -14.41 -10.99 10.28
C VAL A 201 -15.44 -10.85 9.18
N THR A 202 -15.62 -11.88 8.37
CA THR A 202 -16.68 -11.94 7.36
C THR A 202 -17.80 -12.82 7.88
N PRO A 203 -19.04 -12.32 7.99
CA PRO A 203 -20.19 -13.14 8.34
C PRO A 203 -20.39 -14.29 7.35
N ASN A 204 -20.64 -15.48 7.85
CA ASN A 204 -21.01 -16.63 7.01
C ASN A 204 -22.52 -16.61 6.72
N ALA A 205 -22.95 -15.59 5.97
CA ALA A 205 -24.34 -15.45 5.57
C ALA A 205 -24.44 -15.58 4.05
N PRO A 206 -25.53 -16.20 3.53
CA PRO A 206 -25.68 -16.46 2.10
C PRO A 206 -25.77 -15.15 1.30
N LEU A 207 -25.29 -15.22 0.06
CA LEU A 207 -25.57 -14.24 -0.96
C LEU A 207 -26.77 -14.71 -1.79
N SER A 208 -27.55 -13.79 -2.32
CA SER A 208 -28.69 -14.07 -3.21
C SER A 208 -28.56 -13.24 -4.48
N GLY A 209 -28.97 -13.83 -5.59
CA GLY A 209 -28.85 -13.18 -6.91
C GLY A 209 -29.27 -14.09 -8.03
N GLY A 210 -28.71 -13.89 -9.21
CA GLY A 210 -28.99 -14.64 -10.41
C GLY A 210 -28.28 -14.02 -11.62
N THR A 211 -28.65 -14.45 -12.82
CA THR A 211 -28.13 -13.90 -14.05
C THR A 211 -28.75 -12.54 -14.34
N VAL A 212 -27.91 -11.51 -14.40
CA VAL A 212 -28.29 -10.12 -14.70
C VAL A 212 -28.04 -9.88 -16.20
N PRO A 213 -29.07 -9.61 -16.99
CA PRO A 213 -28.89 -9.38 -18.45
C PRO A 213 -28.11 -8.08 -18.70
N ALA A 214 -27.64 -7.90 -19.94
CA ALA A 214 -27.04 -6.64 -20.39
C ALA A 214 -28.00 -5.46 -20.13
N GLY A 215 -27.50 -4.40 -19.52
CA GLY A 215 -28.28 -3.23 -19.07
C GLY A 215 -29.24 -3.51 -17.90
N GLY A 216 -29.25 -4.73 -17.36
CA GLY A 216 -30.08 -5.10 -16.21
C GLY A 216 -29.41 -4.69 -14.89
N VAL A 217 -30.19 -4.85 -13.79
CA VAL A 217 -29.75 -4.50 -12.43
C VAL A 217 -30.06 -5.62 -11.44
N LEU A 218 -29.17 -5.81 -10.48
CA LEU A 218 -29.43 -6.54 -9.24
C LEU A 218 -29.54 -5.51 -8.12
N GLU A 219 -30.68 -5.47 -7.41
CA GLU A 219 -30.91 -4.43 -6.38
C GLU A 219 -31.45 -4.95 -5.06
N ALA A 220 -31.18 -4.19 -3.99
CA ALA A 220 -31.83 -4.33 -2.69
C ALA A 220 -32.26 -2.95 -2.17
N LYS A 221 -33.46 -2.92 -1.55
CA LYS A 221 -34.05 -1.70 -0.96
C LYS A 221 -34.32 -1.90 0.53
N PHE A 222 -34.12 -0.86 1.29
CA PHE A 222 -34.24 -0.87 2.74
C PHE A 222 -34.98 0.37 3.21
N ASP A 223 -35.95 0.18 4.09
CA ASP A 223 -36.68 1.25 4.77
C ASP A 223 -36.49 1.14 6.28
N SER A 224 -36.52 2.29 6.96
CA SER A 224 -36.48 2.37 8.42
C SER A 224 -37.21 3.61 8.92
N SER A 225 -38.07 3.44 9.91
CA SER A 225 -38.75 4.54 10.59
C SER A 225 -37.88 5.22 11.67
N LEU A 226 -36.88 4.52 12.19
CA LEU A 226 -35.98 4.97 13.25
C LEU A 226 -34.56 5.32 12.77
N GLY A 227 -34.32 5.23 11.45
CA GLY A 227 -33.00 5.26 10.87
C GLY A 227 -32.38 3.87 10.79
N GLY A 228 -31.43 3.71 9.89
CA GLY A 228 -30.77 2.45 9.62
C GLY A 228 -29.30 2.63 9.26
N GLU A 229 -28.62 1.50 9.16
CA GLU A 229 -27.23 1.41 8.72
C GLU A 229 -27.05 0.11 7.94
N LEU A 230 -26.51 0.18 6.75
CA LEU A 230 -25.95 -0.98 6.06
C LEU A 230 -24.53 -1.20 6.59
N TYR A 231 -24.15 -2.45 6.85
CA TYR A 231 -22.86 -2.73 7.51
C TYR A 231 -22.10 -3.94 6.97
N ASP A 232 -22.70 -4.74 6.11
CA ASP A 232 -22.08 -5.92 5.49
C ASP A 232 -22.58 -6.00 4.04
N PHE A 233 -21.87 -5.33 3.16
CA PHE A 233 -22.15 -5.40 1.73
C PHE A 233 -21.16 -6.36 1.09
N ALA A 234 -21.66 -7.45 0.52
CA ALA A 234 -20.85 -8.45 -0.15
C ALA A 234 -21.40 -8.76 -1.54
N VAL A 235 -20.49 -8.98 -2.48
CA VAL A 235 -20.81 -9.33 -3.88
C VAL A 235 -19.91 -10.47 -4.31
N LYS A 236 -20.46 -11.39 -5.10
CA LYS A 236 -19.73 -12.40 -5.83
C LYS A 236 -20.15 -12.36 -7.30
N VAL A 237 -19.16 -12.32 -8.17
CA VAL A 237 -19.34 -12.55 -9.60
C VAL A 237 -18.99 -14.01 -9.84
N ASP A 238 -19.97 -14.80 -10.25
CA ASP A 238 -19.73 -16.18 -10.62
C ASP A 238 -19.07 -16.19 -11.99
N ALA A 239 -17.78 -16.54 -12.04
CA ALA A 239 -17.07 -16.69 -13.29
C ALA A 239 -17.76 -17.76 -14.12
N THR A 240 -18.13 -17.42 -15.35
CA THR A 240 -18.81 -18.32 -16.27
C THR A 240 -17.90 -19.43 -16.78
N ASP A 241 -16.61 -19.44 -16.40
CA ASP A 241 -15.66 -20.47 -16.80
C ASP A 241 -14.64 -20.75 -15.68
N ASP A 242 -14.66 -21.97 -15.12
CA ASP A 242 -13.68 -22.47 -14.14
C ASP A 242 -12.22 -22.54 -14.69
N LYS A 243 -12.02 -22.22 -15.97
CA LYS A 243 -10.72 -22.29 -16.64
C LYS A 243 -9.95 -20.98 -16.69
N ALA A 244 -10.61 -19.85 -16.51
CA ALA A 244 -9.95 -18.56 -16.48
C ALA A 244 -9.61 -18.19 -15.04
N LYS A 245 -8.41 -18.49 -14.58
CA LYS A 245 -7.86 -17.77 -13.44
C LYS A 245 -7.73 -16.30 -13.84
N PRO A 246 -8.42 -15.35 -13.17
CA PRO A 246 -8.50 -13.95 -13.63
C PRO A 246 -7.15 -13.25 -13.73
N TRP A 247 -6.11 -13.82 -13.12
CA TRP A 247 -4.73 -13.34 -13.17
C TRP A 247 -3.87 -13.99 -14.27
N GLU A 248 -4.36 -15.02 -14.96
CA GLU A 248 -3.64 -15.69 -16.06
C GLU A 248 -4.01 -15.12 -17.45
N ASP A 249 -5.19 -14.49 -17.58
CA ASP A 249 -5.58 -13.74 -18.78
C ASP A 249 -5.90 -12.28 -18.45
N PRO A 250 -4.92 -11.39 -18.52
CA PRO A 250 -5.09 -9.98 -18.16
C PRO A 250 -6.03 -9.21 -19.09
N THR A 251 -6.44 -9.76 -20.23
CA THR A 251 -7.10 -8.96 -21.26
C THR A 251 -8.63 -8.98 -21.21
N GLN A 252 -9.27 -9.99 -20.61
CA GLN A 252 -10.74 -10.15 -20.70
C GLN A 252 -11.46 -9.98 -19.36
N ALA A 253 -10.95 -10.51 -18.26
CA ALA A 253 -11.62 -10.48 -16.96
C ALA A 253 -11.71 -9.06 -16.38
N HIS A 254 -10.73 -8.21 -16.65
CA HIS A 254 -10.64 -6.85 -16.11
C HIS A 254 -11.81 -5.97 -16.51
N ASN A 255 -12.21 -6.04 -17.76
CA ASN A 255 -13.28 -5.20 -18.29
C ASN A 255 -14.66 -5.59 -17.77
N VAL A 256 -14.88 -6.86 -17.39
CA VAL A 256 -16.17 -7.30 -16.83
C VAL A 256 -16.44 -6.59 -15.51
N LEU A 257 -15.49 -6.57 -14.57
CA LEU A 257 -15.67 -5.94 -13.26
C LEU A 257 -15.81 -4.41 -13.37
N ARG A 258 -15.14 -3.78 -14.33
CA ARG A 258 -15.27 -2.35 -14.57
C ARG A 258 -16.60 -1.93 -15.19
N LYS A 259 -17.17 -2.76 -16.03
CA LYS A 259 -18.50 -2.54 -16.62
C LYS A 259 -19.66 -2.91 -15.68
N LEU A 260 -19.40 -3.59 -14.56
CA LEU A 260 -20.35 -3.73 -13.47
C LEU A 260 -20.23 -2.50 -12.56
N ARG A 261 -21.32 -1.77 -12.33
CA ARG A 261 -21.31 -0.51 -11.63
C ARG A 261 -22.07 -0.60 -10.33
N VAL A 262 -21.39 -0.45 -9.20
CA VAL A 262 -22.01 -0.37 -7.87
C VAL A 262 -22.51 1.03 -7.64
N ARG A 263 -23.80 1.14 -7.33
CA ARG A 263 -24.44 2.38 -6.93
C ARG A 263 -25.18 2.22 -5.62
N MET A 264 -25.13 3.26 -4.80
CA MET A 264 -25.92 3.31 -3.57
C MET A 264 -26.53 4.70 -3.42
N SER A 265 -27.78 4.71 -2.93
CA SER A 265 -28.43 5.95 -2.52
C SER A 265 -28.94 5.84 -1.10
N PHE A 266 -28.80 6.94 -0.37
CA PHE A 266 -29.27 7.09 1.00
C PHE A 266 -30.18 8.31 1.06
N ASP A 267 -31.43 8.11 1.50
CA ASP A 267 -32.48 9.14 1.59
C ASP A 267 -32.71 9.90 0.27
N GLY A 268 -32.54 9.22 -0.88
CA GLY A 268 -32.74 9.76 -2.21
C GLY A 268 -31.49 10.38 -2.86
N GLU A 269 -30.39 10.53 -2.12
CA GLU A 269 -29.11 11.03 -2.64
C GLU A 269 -28.22 9.87 -3.08
N THR A 270 -27.74 9.86 -4.34
CA THR A 270 -26.79 8.86 -4.85
C THR A 270 -25.38 9.26 -4.45
N THR A 271 -24.85 8.60 -3.43
CA THR A 271 -23.53 8.91 -2.84
C THR A 271 -22.43 7.94 -3.24
N VAL A 272 -22.78 6.77 -3.78
CA VAL A 272 -21.83 5.79 -4.33
C VAL A 272 -22.11 5.56 -5.79
N ASP A 273 -21.06 5.68 -6.61
CA ASP A 273 -21.10 5.38 -8.04
C ASP A 273 -19.68 5.02 -8.50
N VAL A 274 -19.38 3.71 -8.55
CA VAL A 274 -18.02 3.17 -8.73
C VAL A 274 -18.09 1.86 -9.52
N PRO A 275 -17.14 1.55 -10.42
CA PRO A 275 -16.98 0.21 -10.97
C PRO A 275 -16.81 -0.83 -9.86
N LEU A 276 -17.42 -2.01 -10.02
CA LEU A 276 -17.47 -3.04 -8.98
C LEU A 276 -16.08 -3.44 -8.48
N GLY A 277 -15.17 -3.74 -9.39
CA GLY A 277 -13.81 -4.14 -9.03
C GLY A 277 -13.07 -3.04 -8.27
N ASP A 278 -13.16 -1.80 -8.75
CA ASP A 278 -12.51 -0.64 -8.12
C ASP A 278 -13.10 -0.34 -6.74
N PHE A 279 -14.42 -0.55 -6.53
CA PHE A 279 -15.05 -0.37 -5.22
C PHE A 279 -14.49 -1.34 -4.17
N PHE A 280 -14.07 -2.54 -4.58
CA PHE A 280 -13.51 -3.54 -3.68
C PHE A 280 -11.99 -3.64 -3.73
N GLY A 281 -11.27 -2.72 -4.42
CA GLY A 281 -9.82 -2.78 -4.56
C GLY A 281 -9.35 -4.00 -5.36
N SER A 282 -10.15 -4.44 -6.33
CA SER A 282 -9.93 -5.60 -7.20
C SER A 282 -10.25 -5.26 -8.66
N ALA A 283 -9.77 -4.09 -9.11
CA ALA A 283 -10.09 -3.51 -10.42
C ALA A 283 -9.65 -4.39 -11.60
N VAL A 284 -8.53 -5.09 -11.44
CA VAL A 284 -7.88 -5.90 -12.48
C VAL A 284 -8.29 -7.38 -12.47
N GLY A 285 -9.41 -7.69 -11.87
CA GLY A 285 -9.88 -9.05 -11.66
C GLY A 285 -9.98 -9.39 -10.17
N VAL A 286 -10.43 -10.60 -9.86
CA VAL A 286 -10.57 -11.04 -8.47
C VAL A 286 -9.19 -11.30 -7.86
N THR A 287 -8.68 -10.35 -7.10
CA THR A 287 -7.36 -10.41 -6.44
C THR A 287 -7.54 -10.48 -4.92
N PRO A 288 -7.31 -11.65 -4.30
CA PRO A 288 -7.57 -11.84 -2.87
C PRO A 288 -6.68 -10.99 -1.98
N PHE A 289 -7.31 -10.30 -1.01
CA PHE A 289 -6.63 -9.59 0.09
C PHE A 289 -7.59 -9.40 1.26
N GLU A 290 -7.05 -9.06 2.43
CA GLU A 290 -7.85 -8.80 3.63
C GLU A 290 -7.39 -7.51 4.31
N SER A 291 -8.29 -6.52 4.38
CA SER A 291 -8.16 -5.31 5.19
C SER A 291 -9.45 -5.09 5.99
N LEU A 292 -9.38 -4.25 7.01
CA LEU A 292 -10.52 -4.08 7.92
C LEU A 292 -11.80 -3.62 7.21
N PRO A 293 -11.79 -2.56 6.36
CA PRO A 293 -13.02 -2.13 5.69
C PRO A 293 -13.41 -2.98 4.49
N ILE A 294 -12.44 -3.50 3.75
CA ILE A 294 -12.66 -4.22 2.50
C ILE A 294 -11.80 -5.49 2.46
N SER A 295 -12.39 -6.57 1.95
CA SER A 295 -11.67 -7.82 1.69
C SER A 295 -12.17 -8.45 0.42
N VAL A 296 -11.29 -9.16 -0.28
CA VAL A 296 -11.62 -10.04 -1.40
C VAL A 296 -11.16 -11.44 -1.04
N LYS A 297 -12.10 -12.37 -1.01
CA LYS A 297 -11.85 -13.76 -0.62
C LYS A 297 -11.32 -14.58 -1.80
N ARG A 298 -10.65 -15.69 -1.50
CA ARG A 298 -10.15 -16.62 -2.53
C ARG A 298 -11.25 -17.27 -3.39
N ASP A 299 -12.48 -17.33 -2.89
CA ASP A 299 -13.66 -17.83 -3.63
C ASP A 299 -14.32 -16.76 -4.51
N GLY A 300 -13.73 -15.57 -4.60
CA GLY A 300 -14.23 -14.44 -5.37
C GLY A 300 -15.24 -13.56 -4.63
N THR A 301 -15.59 -13.86 -3.40
CA THR A 301 -16.49 -13.01 -2.61
C THR A 301 -15.78 -11.72 -2.19
N MET A 302 -16.28 -10.59 -2.62
CA MET A 302 -15.83 -9.25 -2.27
C MET A 302 -16.71 -8.70 -1.14
N VAL A 303 -16.11 -8.17 -0.08
CA VAL A 303 -16.83 -7.74 1.14
C VAL A 303 -16.42 -6.33 1.55
N ALA A 304 -17.39 -5.44 1.75
CA ALA A 304 -17.22 -4.11 2.33
C ALA A 304 -17.94 -4.03 3.69
N ARG A 305 -17.21 -3.58 4.72
CA ARG A 305 -17.69 -3.48 6.11
C ARG A 305 -17.90 -2.03 6.54
N TRP A 306 -17.90 -1.09 5.58
CA TRP A 306 -18.20 0.30 5.85
C TRP A 306 -19.56 0.44 6.56
N SER A 307 -19.62 1.32 7.55
CA SER A 307 -20.89 1.76 8.14
C SER A 307 -21.57 2.72 7.18
N MET A 308 -22.76 2.42 6.70
CA MET A 308 -23.48 3.22 5.71
C MET A 308 -24.85 3.66 6.27
N PRO A 309 -24.91 4.74 7.06
CA PRO A 309 -26.15 5.20 7.69
C PRO A 309 -27.12 5.81 6.68
N PHE A 310 -28.41 5.72 7.02
CA PHE A 310 -29.50 6.42 6.34
C PHE A 310 -30.61 6.77 7.33
N ARG A 311 -31.38 7.82 7.03
CA ARG A 311 -32.46 8.30 7.90
C ARG A 311 -33.77 7.53 7.67
N ARG A 312 -34.14 7.29 6.40
CA ARG A 312 -35.42 6.69 6.01
C ARG A 312 -35.27 5.50 5.09
N ASN A 313 -34.48 5.65 4.05
CA ASN A 313 -34.34 4.61 3.04
C ASN A 313 -32.91 4.53 2.50
N ALA A 314 -32.56 3.32 2.05
CA ALA A 314 -31.33 3.05 1.31
C ALA A 314 -31.64 2.12 0.13
N ARG A 315 -30.94 2.33 -0.97
CA ARG A 315 -30.96 1.45 -2.12
C ARG A 315 -29.52 1.12 -2.51
N VAL A 316 -29.27 -0.16 -2.74
CA VAL A 316 -28.00 -0.67 -3.27
C VAL A 316 -28.32 -1.41 -4.56
N TRP A 317 -27.61 -1.10 -5.64
CA TRP A 317 -27.78 -1.83 -6.91
C TRP A 317 -26.47 -1.96 -7.67
N ILE A 318 -26.40 -3.05 -8.43
CA ILE A 318 -25.31 -3.34 -9.38
C ILE A 318 -25.90 -3.35 -10.77
N GLU A 319 -25.41 -2.46 -11.62
CA GLU A 319 -25.82 -2.35 -13.03
C GLU A 319 -24.83 -3.13 -13.90
N ASN A 320 -25.34 -3.97 -14.79
CA ASN A 320 -24.53 -4.70 -15.75
C ASN A 320 -24.38 -3.90 -17.06
N GLY A 321 -23.26 -3.20 -17.23
CA GLY A 321 -22.89 -2.50 -18.46
C GLY A 321 -22.13 -3.37 -19.47
N ASN A 322 -21.99 -4.70 -19.22
CA ASN A 322 -21.43 -5.62 -20.19
C ASN A 322 -22.45 -5.92 -21.31
N ALA A 323 -21.95 -6.31 -22.48
CA ALA A 323 -22.80 -6.73 -23.59
C ALA A 323 -23.50 -8.08 -23.34
N GLU A 324 -22.91 -8.91 -22.46
CA GLU A 324 -23.38 -10.23 -22.11
C GLU A 324 -24.01 -10.26 -20.71
N PRO A 325 -24.93 -11.21 -20.44
CA PRO A 325 -25.42 -11.46 -19.09
C PRO A 325 -24.30 -11.87 -18.15
N VAL A 326 -24.37 -11.43 -16.88
CA VAL A 326 -23.39 -11.77 -15.84
C VAL A 326 -24.12 -12.40 -14.65
N ALA A 327 -23.61 -13.53 -14.17
CA ALA A 327 -24.12 -14.14 -12.95
C ALA A 327 -23.57 -13.39 -11.73
N LEU A 328 -24.48 -12.81 -10.94
CA LEU A 328 -24.17 -11.99 -9.77
C LEU A 328 -24.95 -12.48 -8.56
N SER A 329 -24.29 -12.47 -7.42
CA SER A 329 -24.96 -12.61 -6.13
C SER A 329 -24.46 -11.52 -5.16
N MET A 330 -25.37 -11.00 -4.32
CA MET A 330 -25.02 -9.98 -3.34
C MET A 330 -25.71 -10.24 -2.01
N ARG A 331 -25.16 -9.65 -0.97
CA ARG A 331 -25.73 -9.52 0.36
C ARG A 331 -25.54 -8.08 0.83
N ALA A 332 -26.58 -7.47 1.35
CA ALA A 332 -26.50 -6.24 2.11
C ALA A 332 -27.30 -6.43 3.40
N GLN A 333 -26.67 -6.21 4.54
CA GLN A 333 -27.32 -6.35 5.85
C GLN A 333 -27.63 -4.98 6.45
N LYS A 334 -28.82 -4.87 7.03
CA LYS A 334 -29.29 -3.67 7.72
C LYS A 334 -29.42 -3.91 9.22
N ARG A 335 -29.03 -2.91 10.01
CA ARG A 335 -29.40 -2.80 11.43
C ARG A 335 -29.99 -1.43 11.74
N VAL A 336 -30.68 -1.32 12.85
CA VAL A 336 -31.21 -0.03 13.33
C VAL A 336 -30.04 0.84 13.80
N ARG A 337 -30.06 2.10 13.38
CA ARG A 337 -29.15 3.15 13.84
C ARG A 337 -29.88 4.49 13.84
N LEU A 338 -29.89 5.16 14.99
CA LEU A 338 -30.44 6.51 15.07
C LEU A 338 -29.63 7.47 14.21
N PHE A 339 -30.32 8.20 13.35
CA PHE A 339 -29.72 9.23 12.53
C PHE A 339 -29.77 10.58 13.28
N THR A 340 -28.62 11.07 13.71
CA THR A 340 -28.46 12.32 14.47
C THR A 340 -27.97 13.47 13.58
N PRO A 341 -28.02 14.73 14.05
CA PRO A 341 -27.41 15.84 13.31
C PRO A 341 -25.91 15.70 13.03
N GLY A 342 -25.21 14.86 13.81
CA GLY A 342 -23.78 14.56 13.58
C GLY A 342 -23.54 13.35 12.70
N THR A 343 -24.56 12.67 12.16
CA THR A 343 -24.41 11.50 11.31
C THR A 343 -24.08 11.94 9.88
N TYR A 344 -23.09 11.28 9.29
CA TYR A 344 -22.66 11.45 7.90
C TYR A 344 -23.13 10.30 7.03
N LEU A 345 -23.38 10.57 5.75
CA LEU A 345 -23.59 9.56 4.72
C LEU A 345 -22.25 9.03 4.22
N PHE A 346 -22.23 7.76 3.82
CA PHE A 346 -21.08 7.15 3.16
C PHE A 346 -21.05 7.52 1.67
N HIS A 347 -19.88 7.87 1.17
CA HIS A 347 -19.64 8.22 -0.23
C HIS A 347 -18.51 7.39 -0.81
N ALA A 348 -18.60 7.06 -2.09
CA ALA A 348 -17.49 6.56 -2.90
C ALA A 348 -17.62 7.04 -4.33
N ARG A 349 -16.51 7.50 -4.92
CA ARG A 349 -16.45 7.94 -6.32
C ARG A 349 -15.18 7.45 -6.97
N TRP A 350 -15.30 7.23 -8.25
CA TRP A 350 -14.23 6.74 -9.10
C TRP A 350 -13.83 7.76 -10.15
N HIS A 351 -12.53 7.84 -10.41
CA HIS A 351 -11.94 8.67 -11.44
C HIS A 351 -10.79 7.91 -12.11
N SER A 352 -10.60 8.10 -13.43
CA SER A 352 -9.51 7.50 -14.19
C SER A 352 -9.01 8.44 -15.26
N GLN A 353 -7.70 8.45 -15.46
CA GLN A 353 -7.06 9.23 -16.50
C GLN A 353 -5.87 8.48 -17.09
N THR A 354 -5.80 8.45 -18.44
CA THR A 354 -4.59 8.08 -19.17
C THR A 354 -3.95 9.35 -19.72
N ARG A 355 -2.72 9.64 -19.31
CA ARG A 355 -2.01 10.85 -19.70
C ARG A 355 -0.51 10.60 -19.80
N SER A 356 0.20 11.39 -20.67
CA SER A 356 1.66 11.45 -20.61
C SER A 356 2.13 11.94 -19.25
N THR A 357 3.15 11.27 -18.71
CA THR A 357 3.78 11.61 -17.44
C THR A 357 4.69 12.84 -17.52
N ARG A 358 4.81 13.44 -18.71
CA ARG A 358 5.50 14.72 -18.92
C ARG A 358 4.60 15.73 -19.65
N PRO A 359 4.60 17.02 -19.26
CA PRO A 359 5.17 17.51 -18.00
C PRO A 359 4.51 16.83 -16.79
N MET A 360 5.22 16.74 -15.66
CA MET A 360 4.65 16.23 -14.40
C MET A 360 3.37 17.00 -14.03
N TYR A 361 2.47 16.34 -13.33
CA TYR A 361 1.19 16.92 -12.92
C TYR A 361 0.68 16.26 -11.66
N ASP A 362 -0.22 16.94 -10.96
CA ASP A 362 -0.96 16.38 -9.85
C ASP A 362 -2.20 15.64 -10.37
N TYR A 363 -2.32 14.35 -10.01
CA TYR A 363 -3.51 13.55 -10.28
C TYR A 363 -4.43 13.62 -9.06
N THR A 364 -5.64 14.18 -9.25
CA THR A 364 -6.59 14.39 -8.15
C THR A 364 -7.28 13.08 -7.76
N TYR A 365 -7.08 12.65 -6.51
CA TYR A 365 -7.78 11.49 -5.92
C TYR A 365 -9.18 11.87 -5.42
N ALA A 366 -9.32 13.04 -4.81
CA ALA A 366 -10.58 13.56 -4.32
C ALA A 366 -10.59 15.09 -4.28
N ASP A 367 -11.72 15.70 -4.67
CA ASP A 367 -12.00 17.13 -4.49
C ASP A 367 -13.46 17.24 -4.00
N VAL A 368 -13.62 17.39 -2.69
CA VAL A 368 -14.91 17.31 -1.99
C VAL A 368 -15.20 18.61 -1.29
N LYS A 369 -16.40 19.17 -1.52
CA LYS A 369 -16.90 20.37 -0.84
C LYS A 369 -18.03 20.02 0.11
N GLY A 370 -17.94 20.50 1.34
CA GLY A 370 -18.89 20.24 2.42
C GLY A 370 -18.18 19.93 3.73
N GLU A 371 -18.89 19.35 4.71
CA GLU A 371 -18.34 18.89 6.00
C GLU A 371 -18.29 17.36 6.01
N GLY A 372 -17.15 16.79 6.38
CA GLY A 372 -17.00 15.35 6.37
C GLY A 372 -15.67 14.83 6.91
N ARG A 373 -15.35 13.58 6.55
CA ARG A 373 -14.12 12.86 6.88
C ARG A 373 -13.68 12.05 5.66
N PHE A 374 -12.48 12.29 5.15
CA PHE A 374 -11.87 11.42 4.14
C PHE A 374 -11.35 10.16 4.83
N VAL A 375 -11.67 8.98 4.28
CA VAL A 375 -11.39 7.69 4.95
C VAL A 375 -10.67 6.67 4.07
N GLY A 376 -10.23 7.04 2.88
CA GLY A 376 -9.36 6.15 2.12
C GLY A 376 -9.45 6.25 0.62
N VAL A 377 -8.56 5.52 -0.03
CA VAL A 377 -8.48 5.42 -1.49
C VAL A 377 -8.01 4.03 -1.91
N GLY A 378 -8.58 3.54 -3.02
CA GLY A 378 -8.02 2.48 -3.84
C GLY A 378 -7.40 3.08 -5.09
N LEU A 379 -6.20 2.65 -5.46
CA LEU A 379 -5.47 3.06 -6.66
C LEU A 379 -5.24 1.85 -7.54
N GLN A 380 -5.52 1.98 -8.84
CA GLN A 380 -5.08 1.06 -9.87
C GLN A 380 -4.21 1.81 -10.88
N VAL A 381 -3.07 1.23 -11.23
CA VAL A 381 -2.13 1.77 -12.21
C VAL A 381 -1.95 0.77 -13.34
N SER A 382 -2.03 1.25 -14.60
CA SER A 382 -1.61 0.49 -15.78
C SER A 382 -0.35 1.14 -16.32
N ASN A 383 0.80 0.53 -16.02
CA ASN A 383 2.12 1.02 -16.41
C ASN A 383 2.66 0.24 -17.62
N PRO A 384 2.87 0.89 -18.78
CA PRO A 384 3.30 0.21 -20.00
C PRO A 384 4.80 -0.15 -20.03
N VAL A 385 5.59 0.31 -19.05
CA VAL A 385 7.05 0.13 -19.01
C VAL A 385 7.53 -0.31 -17.63
N ALA A 386 8.75 -0.85 -17.54
CA ALA A 386 9.33 -1.32 -16.28
C ALA A 386 9.76 -0.20 -15.33
N ALA A 387 9.87 1.05 -15.80
CA ALA A 387 10.26 2.18 -14.96
C ALA A 387 9.23 2.42 -13.84
N TRP A 388 9.71 2.87 -12.67
CA TRP A 388 8.86 3.17 -11.51
C TRP A 388 7.87 4.30 -11.81
N TRP A 389 6.63 4.12 -11.37
CA TRP A 389 5.49 4.99 -11.69
C TRP A 389 5.02 5.86 -10.51
N GLY A 390 5.55 5.66 -9.32
CA GLY A 390 4.96 6.16 -8.08
C GLY A 390 5.93 6.92 -7.16
N GLU A 391 6.87 7.70 -7.71
CA GLU A 391 7.78 8.55 -6.93
C GLU A 391 7.11 9.77 -6.30
N GLY A 392 5.93 10.13 -6.80
CA GLY A 392 5.27 11.39 -6.47
C GLY A 392 4.60 11.41 -5.10
N ASP A 393 4.59 12.59 -4.51
CA ASP A 393 4.11 12.89 -3.16
C ASP A 393 2.60 13.06 -3.08
N GLU A 394 1.99 12.62 -1.97
CA GLU A 394 0.63 13.03 -1.65
C GLU A 394 0.57 14.45 -1.12
N LYS A 395 -0.47 15.19 -1.56
CA LYS A 395 -0.80 16.56 -1.14
C LYS A 395 -2.26 16.61 -0.71
N VAL A 396 -2.54 16.64 0.60
CA VAL A 396 -3.92 16.75 1.10
C VAL A 396 -4.12 18.09 1.79
N SER A 397 -4.90 18.94 1.15
CA SER A 397 -5.29 20.27 1.65
C SER A 397 -6.69 20.21 2.26
N VAL A 398 -6.84 20.79 3.45
CA VAL A 398 -8.07 20.79 4.23
C VAL A 398 -8.54 22.23 4.44
N ASP A 399 -9.83 22.50 4.19
CA ASP A 399 -10.48 23.78 4.51
C ASP A 399 -9.78 25.00 3.92
N GLY A 400 -9.13 24.86 2.74
CA GLY A 400 -8.49 25.97 2.03
C GLY A 400 -7.17 26.45 2.66
N GLU A 401 -6.49 25.60 3.42
CA GLU A 401 -5.16 25.93 3.97
C GLU A 401 -4.12 26.22 2.88
N ALA A 402 -3.14 27.08 3.23
CA ALA A 402 -2.13 27.55 2.27
C ALA A 402 -1.07 26.50 1.94
N PHE A 403 -0.82 25.56 2.87
CA PHE A 403 0.08 24.44 2.69
C PHE A 403 -0.63 23.15 3.15
N PRO A 404 -0.52 22.04 2.42
CA PRO A 404 -1.23 20.80 2.74
C PRO A 404 -0.96 20.30 4.16
N SER A 405 -2.00 19.86 4.87
CA SER A 405 -1.88 19.19 6.16
C SER A 405 -1.14 17.86 6.08
N LEU A 406 -1.22 17.19 4.90
CA LEU A 406 -0.43 16.01 4.57
C LEU A 406 0.37 16.34 3.32
N PHE A 407 1.67 16.15 3.41
CA PHE A 407 2.61 16.21 2.30
C PHE A 407 3.56 15.01 2.40
N GLY A 408 3.67 14.23 1.32
CA GLY A 408 4.32 12.92 1.31
C GLY A 408 5.79 12.89 0.96
N THR A 409 6.24 11.70 0.56
CA THR A 409 7.61 11.37 0.15
C THR A 409 7.62 10.29 -0.93
N GLY A 410 6.47 9.97 -1.50
CA GLY A 410 6.30 8.93 -2.52
C GLY A 410 4.93 8.27 -2.45
N THR A 411 4.42 7.82 -3.59
CA THR A 411 3.13 7.14 -3.68
C THR A 411 3.14 5.82 -2.91
N GLU A 412 4.20 5.01 -2.99
CA GLU A 412 4.32 3.78 -2.21
C GLU A 412 4.35 4.04 -0.70
N ASP A 413 5.00 5.12 -0.29
CA ASP A 413 5.12 5.56 1.09
C ASP A 413 3.76 5.91 1.68
N TYR A 414 2.94 6.60 0.87
CA TYR A 414 1.54 6.84 1.20
C TYR A 414 0.80 5.51 1.43
N PHE A 415 0.95 4.52 0.55
CA PHE A 415 0.33 3.21 0.69
C PHE A 415 1.00 2.30 1.73
N GLY A 416 2.08 2.77 2.39
CA GLY A 416 2.70 2.14 3.56
C GLY A 416 3.68 1.02 3.24
N TYR A 417 4.15 0.90 2.00
CA TYR A 417 5.28 0.07 1.60
C TYR A 417 6.46 0.95 1.16
N ALA A 418 7.53 0.42 0.60
CA ALA A 418 8.69 1.21 0.22
C ALA A 418 9.53 0.56 -0.89
N TRP A 419 10.37 1.39 -1.54
CA TRP A 419 11.41 0.94 -2.48
C TRP A 419 10.83 0.26 -3.71
N CYS A 420 9.73 0.77 -4.27
CA CYS A 420 9.09 0.23 -5.47
C CYS A 420 8.78 -1.29 -5.36
N ASP A 421 8.68 -1.84 -4.14
CA ASP A 421 8.61 -3.28 -3.90
C ASP A 421 7.25 -3.84 -4.35
N PRO A 422 7.19 -4.67 -5.42
CA PRO A 422 5.95 -5.20 -5.96
C PRO A 422 5.39 -6.38 -5.17
N THR A 423 6.04 -6.79 -4.07
CA THR A 423 5.62 -7.94 -3.28
C THR A 423 4.23 -7.72 -2.68
N PRO A 424 3.26 -8.62 -2.92
CA PRO A 424 1.92 -8.47 -2.36
C PRO A 424 1.90 -8.50 -0.84
N PHE A 425 1.05 -7.67 -0.25
CA PHE A 425 0.79 -7.67 1.20
C PHE A 425 -0.67 -7.35 1.51
N SER A 426 -1.08 -7.75 2.70
CA SER A 426 -2.40 -7.48 3.27
C SER A 426 -2.23 -7.07 4.73
N ARG A 427 -2.71 -5.89 5.10
CA ARG A 427 -2.65 -5.34 6.46
C ARG A 427 -4.01 -4.70 6.82
N PRO A 428 -4.31 -4.45 8.09
CA PRO A 428 -5.63 -3.94 8.47
C PRO A 428 -6.08 -2.69 7.72
N TYR A 429 -5.17 -1.77 7.42
CA TYR A 429 -5.49 -0.46 6.82
C TYR A 429 -4.95 -0.26 5.42
N HIS A 430 -4.14 -1.16 4.89
CA HIS A 430 -3.59 -1.05 3.54
C HIS A 430 -3.24 -2.42 2.95
N ALA A 431 -3.26 -2.48 1.63
CA ALA A 431 -2.95 -3.70 0.90
C ALA A 431 -2.39 -3.39 -0.50
N GLN A 432 -1.53 -4.28 -0.97
CA GLN A 432 -1.11 -4.44 -2.35
C GLN A 432 -1.45 -5.89 -2.74
N PRO A 433 -2.64 -6.15 -3.30
CA PRO A 433 -2.99 -7.50 -3.72
C PRO A 433 -2.14 -7.96 -4.91
N PRO A 434 -2.01 -9.27 -5.15
CA PRO A 434 -1.33 -9.78 -6.34
C PRO A 434 -2.07 -9.35 -7.59
N THR A 435 -1.35 -8.83 -8.58
CA THR A 435 -1.88 -8.37 -9.86
C THR A 435 -1.01 -8.88 -11.00
N PRO A 436 -1.52 -8.92 -12.26
CA PRO A 436 -0.70 -9.24 -13.41
C PRO A 436 0.33 -8.14 -13.67
N ASN A 437 1.52 -8.29 -13.11
CA ASN A 437 2.65 -7.39 -13.33
C ASN A 437 3.97 -8.16 -13.33
N LEU A 438 5.01 -7.49 -13.82
CA LEU A 438 6.39 -7.91 -13.66
C LEU A 438 7.16 -6.73 -13.08
N GLY A 439 7.41 -6.78 -11.78
CA GLY A 439 7.94 -5.64 -11.06
C GLY A 439 7.02 -4.44 -11.16
N ASN A 440 7.47 -3.36 -11.79
CA ASN A 440 6.69 -2.13 -11.93
C ASN A 440 5.94 -2.00 -13.27
N MET A 441 6.13 -2.94 -14.21
CA MET A 441 5.40 -2.99 -15.48
C MET A 441 4.12 -3.81 -15.33
N GLY A 442 3.05 -3.40 -15.98
CA GLY A 442 1.76 -4.09 -15.94
C GLY A 442 0.76 -3.42 -15.02
N GLN A 443 -0.04 -4.22 -14.34
CA GLN A 443 -1.12 -3.75 -13.49
C GLN A 443 -0.67 -3.72 -12.02
N THR A 444 -0.91 -2.62 -11.33
CA THR A 444 -0.71 -2.51 -9.88
C THR A 444 -2.01 -2.07 -9.21
N GLN A 445 -2.31 -2.66 -8.07
CA GLN A 445 -3.46 -2.30 -7.24
C GLN A 445 -2.98 -2.03 -5.82
N ASN A 446 -3.30 -0.83 -5.30
CA ASN A 446 -3.00 -0.45 -3.93
C ASN A 446 -4.27 0.05 -3.23
N SER A 447 -4.35 -0.14 -1.92
CA SER A 447 -5.43 0.42 -1.11
C SER A 447 -4.88 0.95 0.21
N ARG A 448 -5.37 2.11 0.64
CA ARG A 448 -5.15 2.63 1.99
C ARG A 448 -6.46 3.16 2.56
N TYR A 449 -6.76 2.75 3.79
CA TYR A 449 -7.94 3.13 4.54
C TYR A 449 -7.53 3.91 5.78
N HIS A 450 -7.93 5.17 5.84
CA HIS A 450 -7.70 6.08 6.94
C HIS A 450 -8.77 5.85 8.01
N ILE A 451 -8.45 5.09 9.03
CA ILE A 451 -9.40 4.75 10.11
C ILE A 451 -9.07 5.56 11.36
N VAL A 452 -7.88 5.36 11.93
CA VAL A 452 -7.42 6.15 13.09
C VAL A 452 -6.73 7.44 12.65
N ASP A 453 -6.31 7.49 11.42
CA ASP A 453 -5.63 8.61 10.76
C ASP A 453 -6.53 9.28 9.69
N ASP A 454 -7.85 9.19 9.83
CA ASP A 454 -8.82 9.84 8.95
C ASP A 454 -8.66 11.37 8.95
N VAL A 455 -9.11 12.00 7.87
CA VAL A 455 -8.91 13.44 7.64
C VAL A 455 -10.26 14.17 7.73
N PRO A 456 -10.63 14.74 8.90
CA PRO A 456 -11.82 15.56 9.03
C PRO A 456 -11.69 16.91 8.32
N PHE A 457 -12.76 17.35 7.68
CA PHE A 457 -12.86 18.68 7.04
C PHE A 457 -14.21 19.34 7.32
N LYS A 458 -14.21 20.69 7.41
CA LYS A 458 -15.41 21.48 7.70
C LYS A 458 -16.05 22.07 6.44
N THR A 459 -15.25 22.37 5.44
CA THR A 459 -15.69 23.05 4.22
C THR A 459 -15.23 22.35 2.95
N ALA A 460 -14.05 21.77 2.94
CA ALA A 460 -13.51 21.05 1.79
C ALA A 460 -12.29 20.18 2.16
N VAL A 461 -12.08 19.14 1.36
CA VAL A 461 -10.82 18.42 1.28
C VAL A 461 -10.45 18.22 -0.18
N ARG A 462 -9.20 18.51 -0.52
CA ARG A 462 -8.60 18.20 -1.81
C ARG A 462 -7.39 17.31 -1.60
N PHE A 463 -7.40 16.18 -2.29
CA PHE A 463 -6.30 15.22 -2.27
C PHE A 463 -5.76 15.06 -3.69
N ASP A 464 -4.55 15.50 -3.89
CA ASP A 464 -3.77 15.32 -5.10
C ASP A 464 -2.58 14.38 -4.83
N MET A 465 -2.17 13.62 -5.84
CA MET A 465 -0.97 12.80 -5.86
C MET A 465 -0.15 13.19 -7.08
N GLU A 466 1.12 13.48 -6.89
CA GLU A 466 2.01 13.76 -8.02
C GLU A 466 2.12 12.54 -8.92
N ALA A 467 1.83 12.70 -10.20
CA ALA A 467 2.07 11.66 -11.21
C ALA A 467 3.55 11.70 -11.63
N TRP A 468 4.44 11.40 -10.68
CA TRP A 468 5.87 11.42 -10.85
C TRP A 468 6.37 10.03 -11.27
N HIS A 469 6.65 9.86 -12.55
CA HIS A 469 7.09 8.61 -13.18
C HIS A 469 8.53 8.76 -13.67
N TRP A 470 9.36 7.71 -13.58
CA TRP A 470 10.75 7.79 -14.05
C TRP A 470 10.89 7.88 -15.57
N ALA A 471 9.85 7.51 -16.34
CA ALA A 471 9.84 7.60 -17.80
C ALA A 471 8.76 8.57 -18.30
N ASP A 472 8.94 9.10 -19.52
CA ASP A 472 7.90 9.82 -20.26
C ASP A 472 7.06 8.81 -21.06
N VAL A 473 5.89 8.47 -20.52
CA VAL A 473 4.99 7.47 -21.09
C VAL A 473 3.52 7.86 -20.82
N ALA A 474 2.61 7.33 -21.61
CA ALA A 474 1.18 7.40 -21.30
C ALA A 474 0.86 6.34 -20.24
N CYS A 475 0.78 6.75 -18.98
CA CYS A 475 0.40 5.91 -17.85
C CYS A 475 -1.06 6.14 -17.48
N THR A 476 -1.76 5.09 -17.05
CA THR A 476 -3.13 5.19 -16.56
C THR A 476 -3.16 5.07 -15.06
N TYR A 477 -3.78 6.06 -14.42
CA TYR A 477 -4.13 6.04 -13.00
C TYR A 477 -5.64 6.01 -12.87
N ALA A 478 -6.16 5.16 -11.99
CA ALA A 478 -7.58 5.10 -11.65
C ALA A 478 -7.74 4.99 -10.14
N THR A 479 -8.60 5.80 -9.55
CA THR A 479 -8.80 5.84 -8.10
C THR A 479 -10.25 5.73 -7.72
N THR A 480 -10.49 5.07 -6.56
CA THR A 480 -11.75 5.12 -5.83
C THR A 480 -11.49 5.80 -4.49
N ALA A 481 -12.04 6.99 -4.31
CA ALA A 481 -11.99 7.71 -3.04
C ALA A 481 -13.20 7.37 -2.18
N TYR A 482 -12.97 7.21 -0.86
CA TYR A 482 -14.01 6.93 0.14
C TYR A 482 -14.03 8.03 1.20
N TRP A 483 -15.22 8.52 1.52
CA TRP A 483 -15.39 9.52 2.56
C TRP A 483 -16.78 9.45 3.20
N TYR A 484 -16.91 10.07 4.34
CA TYR A 484 -18.18 10.33 5.00
C TYR A 484 -18.44 11.83 5.00
N ALA A 485 -19.67 12.23 4.68
CA ALA A 485 -20.00 13.65 4.65
C ALA A 485 -21.49 13.93 4.94
N ARG A 486 -21.80 15.16 5.22
CA ARG A 486 -23.18 15.62 5.32
C ARG A 486 -23.92 15.45 3.99
N PRO A 487 -25.27 15.24 4.04
CA PRO A 487 -26.08 15.29 2.82
C PRO A 487 -25.84 16.57 2.02
N GLY A 488 -25.85 16.45 0.69
CA GLY A 488 -25.64 17.58 -0.22
C GLY A 488 -24.17 17.96 -0.46
N THR A 489 -23.24 17.12 -0.06
CA THR A 489 -21.81 17.26 -0.40
C THR A 489 -21.61 17.06 -1.91
N THR A 490 -20.81 17.93 -2.53
CA THR A 490 -20.58 17.92 -3.98
C THR A 490 -19.18 17.46 -4.34
N LEU A 491 -19.07 16.88 -5.52
CA LEU A 491 -17.81 16.52 -6.17
C LEU A 491 -17.60 17.33 -7.44
N SER A 492 -16.35 17.42 -7.88
CA SER A 492 -16.01 18.17 -9.06
C SER A 492 -16.38 17.48 -10.38
N GLU A 493 -16.42 16.14 -10.47
CA GLU A 493 -16.63 15.45 -11.75
C GLU A 493 -17.31 14.08 -11.62
N ASP A 494 -18.14 13.71 -12.62
CA ASP A 494 -18.65 12.35 -12.82
C ASP A 494 -17.73 11.54 -13.76
N PRO A 495 -17.61 10.22 -13.58
CA PRO A 495 -16.74 9.40 -14.42
C PRO A 495 -17.22 9.37 -15.89
N ASP A 496 -16.29 9.60 -16.83
CA ASP A 496 -16.55 9.40 -18.26
C ASP A 496 -16.62 7.87 -18.54
N PRO A 497 -17.72 7.36 -19.11
CA PRO A 497 -17.84 5.96 -19.48
C PRO A 497 -16.71 5.42 -20.37
N LYS A 498 -16.05 6.27 -21.14
CA LYS A 498 -14.91 5.90 -21.99
C LYS A 498 -13.66 5.53 -21.18
N THR A 499 -13.55 5.99 -19.93
CA THR A 499 -12.43 5.70 -19.03
C THR A 499 -12.62 4.43 -18.22
N LEU A 500 -13.73 3.71 -18.39
CA LEU A 500 -14.00 2.44 -17.68
C LEU A 500 -13.12 1.27 -18.14
N LEU A 501 -12.50 1.36 -19.31
CA LEU A 501 -11.60 0.32 -19.80
C LEU A 501 -10.25 0.40 -19.08
N ILE A 502 -9.68 -0.77 -18.78
CA ILE A 502 -8.29 -0.89 -18.34
C ILE A 502 -7.44 -1.05 -19.58
N PRO A 503 -6.46 -0.18 -19.85
CA PRO A 503 -5.54 -0.35 -20.96
C PRO A 503 -4.73 -1.64 -20.81
N ASP A 504 -4.45 -2.29 -21.92
CA ASP A 504 -3.50 -3.40 -21.95
C ASP A 504 -2.11 -2.88 -21.54
N ALA A 505 -1.50 -3.55 -20.58
CA ALA A 505 -0.09 -3.38 -20.28
C ALA A 505 0.61 -4.66 -20.75
N PRO A 506 1.28 -4.65 -21.91
CA PRO A 506 1.90 -5.86 -22.44
C PRO A 506 2.97 -6.36 -21.47
N LEU A 507 2.87 -7.62 -21.07
CA LEU A 507 3.88 -8.26 -20.26
C LEU A 507 5.14 -8.50 -21.11
N PRO A 508 6.35 -8.36 -20.55
CA PRO A 508 7.59 -8.68 -21.28
C PRO A 508 7.62 -10.15 -21.67
N LYS A 509 8.20 -10.41 -22.82
CA LYS A 509 8.32 -11.78 -23.33
C LYS A 509 9.68 -12.36 -22.96
N PRO A 510 9.74 -13.62 -22.50
CA PRO A 510 10.98 -14.34 -22.34
C PRO A 510 11.74 -14.49 -23.66
N VAL A 511 13.05 -14.61 -23.58
CA VAL A 511 13.92 -14.93 -24.73
C VAL A 511 13.59 -16.35 -25.21
N ALA A 512 13.35 -16.52 -26.50
CA ALA A 512 12.99 -17.81 -27.06
C ALA A 512 14.07 -18.87 -26.80
N GLY A 513 13.70 -20.00 -26.20
CA GLY A 513 14.61 -21.09 -25.88
C GLY A 513 15.46 -20.87 -24.62
N ALA A 514 15.26 -19.76 -23.92
CA ALA A 514 15.92 -19.50 -22.63
C ALA A 514 15.40 -20.46 -21.55
N LEU A 515 16.31 -20.83 -20.66
CA LEU A 515 16.02 -21.45 -19.37
C LEU A 515 16.15 -20.33 -18.34
N GLU A 516 15.02 -19.73 -17.98
CA GLU A 516 14.97 -18.53 -17.14
C GLU A 516 15.56 -18.78 -15.75
N GLY A 517 16.47 -17.92 -15.32
CA GLY A 517 17.21 -18.08 -14.05
C GLY A 517 16.29 -18.09 -12.85
N GLU A 518 15.24 -17.27 -12.85
CA GLU A 518 14.25 -17.20 -11.79
C GLU A 518 13.30 -18.39 -11.72
N ASP A 519 13.13 -19.13 -12.81
CA ASP A 519 12.27 -20.32 -12.85
C ASP A 519 13.02 -21.60 -12.48
N LEU A 520 14.35 -21.54 -12.40
CA LEU A 520 15.17 -22.66 -11.98
C LEU A 520 15.17 -22.83 -10.45
N LYS A 521 15.31 -24.07 -10.01
CA LYS A 521 15.45 -24.37 -8.59
C LYS A 521 16.88 -24.15 -8.14
N TRP A 522 17.11 -23.15 -7.30
CA TRP A 522 18.41 -22.83 -6.74
C TRP A 522 18.59 -23.38 -5.33
N THR A 523 19.81 -23.80 -5.01
CA THR A 523 20.26 -24.14 -3.67
C THR A 523 21.50 -23.32 -3.37
N VAL A 524 21.51 -22.57 -2.27
CA VAL A 524 22.63 -21.73 -1.84
C VAL A 524 23.13 -22.12 -0.47
N THR A 525 24.46 -22.00 -0.24
CA THR A 525 25.09 -22.33 1.07
C THR A 525 25.34 -21.08 1.93
N GLY A 526 24.82 -19.93 1.55
CA GLY A 526 24.93 -18.64 2.28
C GLY A 526 24.50 -17.48 1.42
N GLY A 527 24.39 -16.31 2.02
CA GLY A 527 23.82 -15.12 1.38
C GLY A 527 22.28 -15.19 1.31
N PHE A 528 21.68 -14.27 0.54
CA PHE A 528 20.23 -14.16 0.34
C PHE A 528 19.90 -14.32 -1.13
N THR A 529 18.77 -14.95 -1.45
CA THR A 529 18.29 -15.07 -2.82
C THR A 529 16.99 -14.30 -2.98
N GLU A 530 16.87 -13.57 -4.08
CA GLU A 530 15.68 -12.83 -4.48
C GLU A 530 15.44 -13.03 -5.98
N ILE A 531 14.20 -12.81 -6.43
CA ILE A 531 13.92 -12.58 -7.83
C ILE A 531 13.91 -11.07 -8.05
N GLN A 532 14.93 -10.58 -8.74
CA GLN A 532 15.01 -9.17 -9.12
C GLN A 532 14.23 -8.96 -10.42
N SER A 533 13.43 -7.89 -10.49
CA SER A 533 12.56 -7.58 -11.62
C SER A 533 12.61 -6.10 -12.01
N GLY A 534 12.01 -5.77 -13.15
CA GLY A 534 11.84 -4.39 -13.56
C GLY A 534 12.92 -3.82 -14.48
N PHE A 535 13.85 -4.65 -14.98
CA PHE A 535 14.86 -4.23 -15.94
C PHE A 535 14.51 -4.68 -17.35
N PRO A 536 14.30 -3.75 -18.33
CA PRO A 536 13.88 -4.11 -19.68
C PRO A 536 14.94 -4.92 -20.47
N GLN A 537 16.18 -4.96 -19.98
CA GLN A 537 17.28 -5.72 -20.57
C GLN A 537 17.23 -7.22 -20.24
N LEU A 538 16.46 -7.60 -19.22
CA LEU A 538 16.30 -8.99 -18.79
C LEU A 538 15.26 -9.72 -19.63
N SER A 539 15.45 -11.02 -19.81
CA SER A 539 14.44 -11.91 -20.33
C SER A 539 13.24 -11.95 -19.38
N GLY A 540 12.02 -11.80 -19.90
CA GLY A 540 10.85 -11.66 -19.03
C GLY A 540 10.94 -10.53 -17.99
N GLN A 541 11.95 -9.66 -18.08
CA GLN A 541 12.30 -8.58 -17.13
C GLN A 541 12.55 -9.05 -15.70
N ARG A 542 13.02 -10.28 -15.50
CA ARG A 542 13.31 -10.88 -14.21
C ARG A 542 14.64 -11.61 -14.25
N GLN A 543 15.27 -11.77 -13.06
CA GLN A 543 16.45 -12.61 -12.92
C GLN A 543 16.52 -13.23 -11.52
N PHE A 544 17.20 -14.38 -11.41
CA PHE A 544 17.71 -14.87 -10.13
C PHE A 544 18.80 -13.92 -9.64
N TRP A 545 18.69 -13.44 -8.38
CA TRP A 545 19.66 -12.55 -7.76
C TRP A 545 20.13 -13.11 -6.43
N TRP A 546 21.46 -13.38 -6.34
CA TRP A 546 22.11 -13.87 -5.13
C TRP A 546 22.94 -12.76 -4.50
N ARG A 547 22.56 -12.37 -3.30
CA ARG A 547 23.12 -11.25 -2.56
C ARG A 547 24.02 -11.71 -1.44
N GLU A 548 25.12 -10.98 -1.23
CA GLU A 548 26.04 -11.09 -0.09
C GLU A 548 26.55 -12.51 0.19
N PRO A 549 26.91 -13.32 -0.81
CA PRO A 549 27.57 -14.57 -0.54
C PRO A 549 28.94 -14.31 0.09
N LYS A 550 29.29 -15.09 1.11
CA LYS A 550 30.66 -15.11 1.65
C LYS A 550 31.57 -15.92 0.74
N VAL A 551 32.87 -15.64 0.79
CA VAL A 551 33.88 -16.41 0.07
C VAL A 551 33.71 -17.90 0.36
N GLY A 552 33.69 -18.71 -0.69
CA GLY A 552 33.47 -20.14 -0.63
C GLY A 552 32.00 -20.59 -0.64
N ALA A 553 31.04 -19.67 -0.47
CA ALA A 553 29.63 -19.99 -0.63
C ALA A 553 29.31 -20.45 -2.07
N VAL A 554 28.32 -21.31 -2.23
CA VAL A 554 27.97 -21.94 -3.50
C VAL A 554 26.49 -21.77 -3.80
N ALA A 555 26.17 -21.31 -5.01
CA ALA A 555 24.85 -21.40 -5.60
C ALA A 555 24.85 -22.52 -6.65
N THR A 556 23.83 -23.37 -6.62
CA THR A 556 23.72 -24.53 -7.51
C THR A 556 22.33 -24.58 -8.10
N THR A 557 22.27 -24.82 -9.41
CA THR A 557 21.02 -25.10 -10.14
C THR A 557 21.25 -26.22 -11.15
N ALA A 558 20.17 -26.68 -11.81
CA ALA A 558 20.25 -27.67 -12.87
C ALA A 558 19.57 -27.14 -14.14
N ILE A 559 20.24 -27.22 -15.27
CA ILE A 559 19.72 -26.90 -16.59
C ILE A 559 19.34 -28.19 -17.33
N ARG A 560 18.21 -28.16 -18.05
CA ARG A 560 17.73 -29.34 -18.78
C ARG A 560 18.32 -29.38 -20.19
N VAL A 561 19.07 -30.45 -20.49
CA VAL A 561 19.64 -30.74 -21.81
C VAL A 561 18.63 -31.60 -22.59
N PRO A 562 18.08 -31.14 -23.73
CA PRO A 562 16.99 -31.82 -24.43
C PRO A 562 17.41 -33.13 -25.11
N ALA A 563 18.66 -33.27 -25.54
CA ALA A 563 19.22 -34.45 -26.15
C ALA A 563 20.72 -34.52 -25.86
N ALA A 564 21.31 -35.72 -25.80
CA ALA A 564 22.75 -35.85 -25.66
C ALA A 564 23.47 -35.23 -26.87
N GLY A 565 24.58 -34.54 -26.65
CA GLY A 565 25.34 -33.89 -27.71
C GLY A 565 26.32 -32.86 -27.22
N ARG A 566 27.02 -32.25 -28.18
CA ARG A 566 27.95 -31.16 -27.93
C ARG A 566 27.21 -29.80 -27.95
N TYR A 567 27.28 -29.10 -26.84
CA TYR A 567 26.59 -27.83 -26.66
C TYR A 567 27.55 -26.73 -26.22
N GLU A 568 27.43 -25.56 -26.78
CA GLU A 568 27.93 -24.35 -26.15
C GLU A 568 26.88 -23.85 -25.17
N VAL A 569 27.26 -23.68 -23.90
CA VAL A 569 26.39 -23.21 -22.83
C VAL A 569 26.66 -21.74 -22.62
N PHE A 570 25.62 -20.93 -22.78
CA PHE A 570 25.63 -19.49 -22.49
C PHE A 570 24.84 -19.21 -21.22
N ALA A 571 25.24 -18.16 -20.52
CA ALA A 571 24.42 -17.54 -19.47
C ALA A 571 24.37 -16.03 -19.68
N ASN A 572 23.18 -15.44 -19.59
CA ASN A 572 23.05 -13.99 -19.50
C ASN A 572 23.21 -13.59 -18.04
N LEU A 573 24.26 -12.83 -17.75
CA LEU A 573 24.73 -12.56 -16.40
C LEU A 573 24.78 -11.05 -16.16
N GLY A 574 24.42 -10.63 -14.95
CA GLY A 574 24.53 -9.26 -14.49
C GLY A 574 25.98 -8.88 -14.18
N PHE A 575 26.34 -7.64 -14.52
CA PHE A 575 27.61 -7.01 -14.18
C PHE A 575 27.31 -5.65 -13.54
N ALA A 576 27.92 -5.37 -12.38
CA ALA A 576 27.76 -4.09 -11.69
C ALA A 576 28.91 -3.83 -10.70
N ARG A 577 28.95 -2.62 -10.13
CA ARG A 577 29.96 -2.20 -9.16
C ARG A 577 29.97 -2.96 -7.83
N ASP A 578 28.91 -3.67 -7.52
CA ASP A 578 28.71 -4.50 -6.31
C ASP A 578 28.65 -6.00 -6.60
N TYR A 579 28.91 -6.38 -7.85
CA TYR A 579 29.00 -7.78 -8.27
C TYR A 579 30.40 -8.35 -8.04
N GLY A 580 30.45 -9.67 -7.84
CA GLY A 580 31.67 -10.34 -7.38
C GLY A 580 32.40 -11.18 -8.42
N ARG A 581 33.41 -11.88 -7.93
CA ARG A 581 34.15 -12.91 -8.70
C ARG A 581 33.63 -14.28 -8.32
N PHE A 582 33.43 -15.14 -9.31
CA PHE A 582 32.91 -16.50 -9.11
C PHE A 582 33.67 -17.50 -9.94
N SER A 583 33.85 -18.69 -9.39
CA SER A 583 34.22 -19.90 -10.12
C SER A 583 32.95 -20.58 -10.62
N VAL A 584 32.77 -20.67 -11.94
CA VAL A 584 31.58 -21.21 -12.61
C VAL A 584 31.90 -22.58 -13.18
N GLN A 585 31.12 -23.60 -12.80
CA GLN A 585 31.31 -24.99 -13.23
C GLN A 585 30.03 -25.54 -13.87
N VAL A 586 30.17 -26.16 -15.05
CA VAL A 586 29.09 -26.88 -15.75
C VAL A 586 29.36 -28.37 -15.66
N GLY A 587 28.42 -29.12 -15.10
CA GLY A 587 28.54 -30.58 -14.88
C GLY A 587 29.78 -30.94 -14.07
N SER A 588 30.55 -31.90 -14.56
CA SER A 588 31.83 -32.34 -14.00
C SER A 588 33.05 -31.69 -14.66
N PHE A 589 32.85 -30.76 -15.60
CA PHE A 589 33.94 -30.13 -16.31
C PHE A 589 34.72 -29.16 -15.41
N PRO A 590 35.98 -28.84 -15.77
CA PRO A 590 36.77 -27.87 -15.01
C PRO A 590 36.07 -26.52 -14.86
N PRO A 591 36.14 -25.89 -13.71
CA PRO A 591 35.52 -24.59 -13.49
C PRO A 591 36.30 -23.49 -14.19
N LYS A 592 35.59 -22.41 -14.56
CA LYS A 592 36.10 -21.16 -15.13
C LYS A 592 35.90 -20.03 -14.14
N GLU A 593 36.94 -19.26 -13.86
CA GLU A 593 36.80 -18.03 -13.07
C GLU A 593 36.25 -16.89 -13.94
N MET A 594 35.29 -16.15 -13.40
CA MET A 594 34.67 -15.00 -14.04
C MET A 594 34.57 -13.85 -13.03
N ASP A 595 34.80 -12.64 -13.50
CA ASP A 595 34.67 -11.42 -12.72
C ASP A 595 33.48 -10.61 -13.28
N PHE A 596 32.48 -10.38 -12.45
CA PHE A 596 31.25 -9.68 -12.82
C PHE A 596 31.25 -8.22 -12.34
N HIS A 597 32.38 -7.75 -11.80
CA HIS A 597 32.51 -6.34 -11.43
C HIS A 597 32.63 -5.46 -12.69
N GLN A 598 31.80 -4.40 -12.71
CA GLN A 598 31.82 -3.34 -13.71
C GLN A 598 31.29 -2.04 -13.11
N PRO A 599 31.76 -0.84 -13.55
CA PRO A 599 31.27 0.43 -13.02
C PRO A 599 29.76 0.65 -13.21
N ASP A 600 29.25 0.28 -14.37
CA ASP A 600 27.84 0.45 -14.74
C ASP A 600 27.10 -0.89 -14.73
N LEU A 601 25.79 -0.83 -14.43
CA LEU A 601 24.92 -2.02 -14.45
C LEU A 601 24.61 -2.41 -15.90
N GLU A 602 25.01 -3.61 -16.30
CA GLU A 602 24.67 -4.19 -17.60
C GLU A 602 24.53 -5.71 -17.53
N TRP A 603 23.89 -6.29 -18.54
CA TRP A 603 23.77 -7.75 -18.70
C TRP A 603 24.45 -8.20 -19.98
N LYS A 604 25.20 -9.30 -19.89
CA LYS A 604 25.98 -9.84 -21.01
C LYS A 604 25.73 -11.33 -21.15
N LEU A 605 25.44 -11.74 -22.37
CA LEU A 605 25.43 -13.15 -22.73
C LEU A 605 26.87 -13.66 -22.80
N ALA A 606 27.26 -14.43 -21.79
CA ALA A 606 28.62 -14.96 -21.63
C ALA A 606 28.66 -16.47 -21.96
N SER A 607 29.62 -16.92 -22.76
CA SER A 607 29.88 -18.32 -22.97
C SER A 607 30.57 -18.91 -21.74
N LEU A 608 29.94 -19.94 -21.17
CA LEU A 608 30.54 -20.74 -20.09
C LEU A 608 31.51 -21.80 -20.65
N GLY A 609 31.36 -22.16 -21.92
CA GLY A 609 32.20 -23.13 -22.62
C GLY A 609 31.39 -24.08 -23.51
N THR A 610 32.11 -24.95 -24.22
CA THR A 610 31.52 -26.00 -25.05
C THR A 610 31.74 -27.37 -24.39
N PHE A 611 30.66 -28.12 -24.20
CA PHE A 611 30.68 -29.37 -23.41
C PHE A 611 29.92 -30.50 -24.12
N ASP A 612 30.37 -31.71 -23.96
CA ASP A 612 29.62 -32.92 -24.34
C ASP A 612 28.68 -33.28 -23.20
N LEU A 613 27.39 -32.94 -23.34
CA LEU A 613 26.38 -33.03 -22.30
C LEU A 613 25.46 -34.25 -22.53
N PRO A 614 25.14 -35.02 -21.47
CA PRO A 614 24.13 -36.08 -21.55
C PRO A 614 22.72 -35.46 -21.64
N VAL A 615 21.76 -36.22 -22.10
CA VAL A 615 20.35 -35.87 -22.00
C VAL A 615 19.92 -35.81 -20.53
N GLY A 616 19.09 -34.84 -20.17
CA GLY A 616 18.59 -34.70 -18.80
C GLY A 616 19.15 -33.47 -18.09
N GLU A 617 19.30 -33.56 -16.77
CA GLU A 617 19.78 -32.45 -15.94
C GLU A 617 21.30 -32.35 -15.91
N THR A 618 21.82 -31.16 -16.16
CA THR A 618 23.23 -30.82 -15.98
C THR A 618 23.34 -29.74 -14.91
N VAL A 619 24.11 -30.00 -13.87
CA VAL A 619 24.28 -29.06 -12.75
C VAL A 619 25.20 -27.90 -13.14
N VAL A 620 24.80 -26.68 -12.82
CA VAL A 620 25.65 -25.48 -12.91
C VAL A 620 25.90 -24.97 -11.49
N ARG A 621 27.17 -24.67 -11.18
CA ARG A 621 27.61 -24.17 -9.87
C ARG A 621 28.33 -22.85 -10.00
N PHE A 622 27.99 -21.91 -9.14
CA PHE A 622 28.70 -20.67 -8.92
C PHE A 622 29.28 -20.68 -7.51
N ARG A 623 30.60 -20.62 -7.38
CA ARG A 623 31.28 -20.53 -6.09
C ARG A 623 31.83 -19.11 -5.94
N ALA A 624 31.45 -18.42 -4.87
CA ALA A 624 31.93 -17.08 -4.58
C ALA A 624 33.44 -17.11 -4.25
N LEU A 625 34.20 -16.26 -4.91
CA LEU A 625 35.62 -15.99 -4.69
C LEU A 625 35.79 -14.68 -3.90
N GLU A 626 37.03 -14.28 -3.65
CA GLU A 626 37.30 -12.95 -3.09
C GLU A 626 36.71 -11.86 -4.00
N ALA A 627 36.11 -10.84 -3.38
CA ALA A 627 35.52 -9.73 -4.10
C ALA A 627 36.58 -9.02 -4.95
N ASN A 628 36.16 -8.42 -6.09
CA ASN A 628 37.04 -7.55 -6.83
C ASN A 628 37.50 -6.38 -5.91
N PRO A 629 38.80 -6.03 -5.86
CA PRO A 629 39.28 -4.92 -5.02
C PRO A 629 38.58 -3.57 -5.27
N LYS A 630 37.98 -3.40 -6.45
CA LYS A 630 37.22 -2.20 -6.84
C LYS A 630 35.74 -2.31 -6.51
N SER A 631 35.27 -3.45 -6.01
CA SER A 631 33.86 -3.65 -5.71
C SER A 631 33.41 -2.73 -4.57
N LEU A 632 32.17 -2.21 -4.69
CA LEU A 632 31.55 -1.33 -3.71
C LEU A 632 31.50 -2.02 -2.34
N LYS A 633 32.17 -1.45 -1.33
CA LYS A 633 32.23 -1.97 0.05
C LYS A 633 32.66 -3.47 0.16
N GLY A 634 33.38 -4.00 -0.83
CA GLY A 634 33.75 -5.41 -0.86
C GLY A 634 32.57 -6.37 -1.08
N MET A 635 31.46 -5.89 -1.62
CA MET A 635 30.29 -6.69 -1.94
C MET A 635 30.57 -7.71 -3.05
N SER A 636 29.81 -8.80 -3.02
CA SER A 636 29.86 -9.85 -4.01
C SER A 636 28.43 -10.31 -4.30
N MET A 637 27.87 -9.91 -5.43
CA MET A 637 26.52 -10.29 -5.88
C MET A 637 26.61 -11.05 -7.20
N LEU A 638 25.57 -11.86 -7.49
CA LEU A 638 25.42 -12.60 -8.74
C LEU A 638 24.00 -12.45 -9.25
N GLY A 639 23.84 -11.99 -10.49
CA GLY A 639 22.59 -12.00 -11.23
C GLY A 639 22.64 -13.00 -12.38
N VAL A 640 21.66 -13.88 -12.45
CA VAL A 640 21.51 -14.84 -13.55
C VAL A 640 20.13 -14.66 -14.16
N ASP A 641 20.10 -14.14 -15.38
CA ASP A 641 18.88 -13.90 -16.15
C ASP A 641 18.39 -15.25 -16.75
N TYR A 642 19.19 -15.83 -17.64
CA TYR A 642 18.84 -17.11 -18.27
C TYR A 642 20.08 -17.90 -18.71
N PHE A 643 19.87 -19.19 -19.05
CA PHE A 643 20.82 -20.00 -19.77
C PHE A 643 20.30 -20.32 -21.18
N LEU A 644 21.22 -20.40 -22.15
CA LEU A 644 20.95 -20.91 -23.51
C LEU A 644 21.89 -22.09 -23.83
N LEU A 645 21.35 -23.06 -24.54
CA LEU A 645 22.05 -24.25 -25.01
C LEU A 645 22.08 -24.23 -26.53
N GLU A 646 23.22 -23.92 -27.13
CA GLU A 646 23.39 -23.99 -28.58
C GLU A 646 24.09 -25.30 -28.97
N LYS A 647 23.41 -26.15 -29.73
CA LYS A 647 24.00 -27.40 -30.21
C LYS A 647 25.05 -27.11 -31.27
N ARG A 648 26.22 -27.67 -31.08
CA ARG A 648 27.39 -27.51 -31.96
C ARG A 648 27.60 -28.75 -32.83
#